data_c85d18de6c5f7dec34ed08f2f0e17100
#
_entry.id   c85d18de6c5f7dec34ed08f2f0e17100
#
_cell.length_a   1.000
_cell.length_b   1.000
_cell.length_c   1.000
_cell.angle_alpha   90.00
_cell.angle_beta   90.00
_cell.angle_gamma   90.00
#
_symmetry.space_group_name_H-M   'P 1'
#
loop_
_entity.id
_entity.type
_entity.pdbx_description
1 polymer ?
#
loop_
_entity_poly.entity_id
_entity_poly.type
_entity_poly.pdbx_seq_one_letter_code
_entity_poly.pdbx_strand_id
1 'polypeptide(L)'
;MIAKDKAKEIAKFITKPIEENLLNERIRLNAYYLDCIRLNKVNEQSILLESYHGVNFTGNAYALFRKLVESYPNFKCYIAMKNTEDPMIKWLEKEYKNKNFSVVEYESKKYLKLLATCKYLVNDTSYMPYFCKRKGQVYLNTWHGTPLKTLGKDIKNAGFNDHKNIQKNLFSADKLAMPNRFTAEKLIKSNDLDGILNAEIGIFGNARVDLTLSSNREAMLTKYNLVNDKKIVLFAPTWKENGSVDESVKQLIEQTNLIQKALGSDYHVYLKTHYFVYEQMMKMDYGNHMIPNWVDTNEILSTVDLLITDYSSIFFDYLPLRKPTHFFMPDKAEYEFERGMYLDLKTLPGKISNNIEELVENIQVKENEYLTEYKENIDKYLELYCSQDNGDSVTNILKFMFSDLSGEKLFKSTKKVVVFYGGGFYNNGITNSIINLSKVFNYDKYEFVIIENQLVNEEKLQNMERLDKRVHVITKFSYTNRNIFDTISQNLLYRQGFNSKFIIKSHLKKYFSMDFKRVFGNLDPDVLIDYGGYNKIFTALFAFAPVKVKAIFLHANMFEEYHKKINGVYKHKWNLKVIFSLYDQFDRIVSVSESVNEENQKNLAEFITNPLKKMISIENVIDGGEIIKIAQEAHDKNKHIQLYNDGNKVDFTIYNINEVNKRNCSIKCVQSPSKDDINYVSVGRLSPEKNHSNLIKAFKKVVEKEENSKLFIIGNGPLYNDLNKLIQQLNLQENVFLLGFIQTPFIFIEQCDCFVLASNNEGQGMAILEANVLGKPIIGTNVSGINTVINKENGLLVENNVESITNGLLKFLKGEVPASKFDYKNYNEKIINKLENDLLDL
;
A
#
# COMPACT_ATOMS: atom_id res chain seq x y z
N MET A 1 13.82 45.76 -0.54
CA MET A 1 12.92 44.70 -0.96
C MET A 1 13.31 43.37 -0.33
N ILE A 2 14.52 42.85 -0.48
CA ILE A 2 15.03 41.58 0.04
C ILE A 2 14.88 41.38 1.59
N ALA A 3 15.09 42.44 2.38
CA ALA A 3 14.93 42.36 3.85
C ALA A 3 13.47 42.26 4.30
N LYS A 4 12.53 42.88 3.59
CA LYS A 4 11.09 42.83 3.84
C LYS A 4 10.52 41.45 3.49
N ASP A 5 11.03 40.82 2.42
CA ASP A 5 10.60 39.48 2.02
C ASP A 5 11.12 38.39 2.98
N LYS A 6 12.36 38.51 3.46
CA LYS A 6 12.91 37.68 4.53
C LYS A 6 12.14 37.82 5.85
N ALA A 7 11.77 39.05 6.23
CA ALA A 7 10.97 39.26 7.44
C ALA A 7 9.57 38.68 7.33
N LYS A 8 8.92 38.76 6.14
CA LYS A 8 7.64 38.07 5.84
C LYS A 8 7.76 36.55 5.87
N GLU A 9 8.85 35.99 5.36
CA GLU A 9 9.09 34.55 5.44
C GLU A 9 9.30 34.05 6.87
N ILE A 10 10.03 34.83 7.69
CA ILE A 10 10.22 34.50 9.12
C ILE A 10 8.89 34.64 9.88
N ALA A 11 8.11 35.70 9.59
CA ALA A 11 6.79 35.85 10.17
C ALA A 11 5.87 34.66 9.78
N LYS A 12 5.78 34.29 8.51
CA LYS A 12 5.03 33.12 8.05
C LYS A 12 5.52 31.79 8.66
N PHE A 13 6.79 31.66 8.97
CA PHE A 13 7.34 30.47 9.63
C PHE A 13 6.78 30.27 11.03
N ILE A 14 6.54 31.35 11.76
CA ILE A 14 5.99 31.31 13.12
C ILE A 14 4.47 31.33 13.08
N THR A 15 3.86 32.18 12.24
CA THR A 15 2.40 32.37 12.21
C THR A 15 1.68 31.18 11.56
N LYS A 16 2.19 30.63 10.46
CA LYS A 16 1.54 29.54 9.76
C LYS A 16 1.32 28.27 10.62
N PRO A 17 2.28 27.75 11.41
CA PRO A 17 2.03 26.68 12.35
C PRO A 17 0.99 27.02 13.42
N ILE A 18 0.97 28.27 13.89
CA ILE A 18 0.00 28.75 14.87
C ILE A 18 -1.39 28.83 14.23
N GLU A 19 -1.51 29.43 13.04
CA GLU A 19 -2.75 29.50 12.28
C GLU A 19 -3.31 28.10 11.95
N GLU A 20 -2.49 27.19 11.44
CA GLU A 20 -2.90 25.81 11.15
C GLU A 20 -3.41 25.08 12.40
N ASN A 21 -2.72 25.22 13.54
CA ASN A 21 -3.14 24.58 14.79
C ASN A 21 -4.35 25.28 15.44
N LEU A 22 -4.58 26.56 15.19
CA LEU A 22 -5.73 27.29 15.74
C LEU A 22 -6.97 27.18 14.87
N LEU A 23 -6.83 27.24 13.54
CA LEU A 23 -7.94 27.32 12.59
C LEU A 23 -8.40 25.94 12.10
N ASN A 24 -7.52 24.93 12.07
CA ASN A 24 -7.89 23.60 11.61
C ASN A 24 -8.27 22.71 12.80
N GLU A 25 -9.57 22.41 12.92
CA GLU A 25 -10.10 21.59 13.99
C GLU A 25 -9.47 20.19 14.04
N ARG A 26 -9.27 19.55 12.91
CA ARG A 26 -8.64 18.23 12.82
C ARG A 26 -7.20 18.24 13.36
N ILE A 27 -6.42 19.26 13.04
CA ILE A 27 -5.05 19.40 13.56
C ILE A 27 -5.08 19.59 15.07
N ARG A 28 -6.02 20.41 15.59
CA ARG A 28 -6.18 20.61 17.05
C ARG A 28 -6.54 19.32 17.77
N LEU A 29 -7.46 18.54 17.23
CA LEU A 29 -7.87 17.25 17.81
C LEU A 29 -6.71 16.24 17.79
N ASN A 30 -5.97 16.16 16.70
CA ASN A 30 -4.79 15.30 16.61
C ASN A 30 -3.68 15.73 17.60
N ALA A 31 -3.45 17.04 17.76
CA ALA A 31 -2.52 17.58 18.76
C ALA A 31 -2.98 17.24 20.19
N TYR A 32 -4.26 17.44 20.49
CA TYR A 32 -4.85 17.08 21.78
C TYR A 32 -4.70 15.57 22.08
N TYR A 33 -4.98 14.71 21.09
CA TYR A 33 -4.77 13.26 21.22
C TYR A 33 -3.31 12.92 21.56
N LEU A 34 -2.36 13.53 20.85
CA LEU A 34 -0.93 13.36 21.10
C LEU A 34 -0.54 13.80 22.53
N ASP A 35 -1.05 14.94 22.99
CA ASP A 35 -0.80 15.43 24.34
C ASP A 35 -1.43 14.49 25.38
N CYS A 36 -2.60 13.92 25.11
CA CYS A 36 -3.17 12.88 25.98
C CYS A 36 -2.26 11.65 26.07
N ILE A 37 -1.67 11.19 24.96
CA ILE A 37 -0.70 10.09 24.96
C ILE A 37 0.54 10.42 25.80
N ARG A 38 1.04 11.66 25.74
CA ARG A 38 2.28 12.08 26.39
C ARG A 38 2.12 12.36 27.91
N LEU A 39 0.98 12.92 28.30
CA LEU A 39 0.77 13.50 29.61
C LEU A 39 -0.03 12.62 30.58
N ASN A 40 -0.85 11.69 30.04
CA ASN A 40 -1.70 10.87 30.91
C ASN A 40 -1.13 9.45 31.04
N LYS A 41 -1.40 8.80 32.17
CA LYS A 41 -1.14 7.38 32.38
C LYS A 41 -2.26 6.52 31.75
N VAL A 42 -1.93 5.28 31.42
CA VAL A 42 -2.95 4.29 31.06
C VAL A 42 -3.74 3.93 32.31
N ASN A 43 -5.05 3.83 32.16
CA ASN A 43 -5.95 3.39 33.22
C ASN A 43 -6.18 1.88 33.07
N GLU A 44 -5.59 1.10 33.96
CA GLU A 44 -5.57 -0.37 33.90
C GLU A 44 -6.97 -1.01 33.94
N GLN A 45 -7.98 -0.32 34.52
CA GLN A 45 -9.34 -0.80 34.68
C GLN A 45 -10.33 -0.17 33.70
N SER A 46 -9.91 0.11 32.47
CA SER A 46 -10.76 0.76 31.47
C SER A 46 -10.69 0.08 30.11
N ILE A 47 -11.86 -0.03 29.49
CA ILE A 47 -12.07 -0.64 28.18
C ILE A 47 -12.81 0.37 27.30
N LEU A 48 -12.28 0.64 26.09
CA LEU A 48 -12.98 1.40 25.05
C LEU A 48 -13.47 0.42 23.98
N LEU A 49 -14.78 0.42 23.75
CA LEU A 49 -15.45 -0.39 22.74
C LEU A 49 -15.93 0.52 21.61
N GLU A 50 -15.56 0.17 20.39
CA GLU A 50 -15.97 0.87 19.17
C GLU A 50 -16.40 -0.14 18.13
N SER A 51 -17.59 0.06 17.54
CA SER A 51 -18.14 -0.74 16.47
C SER A 51 -18.49 0.18 15.30
N TYR A 52 -18.16 -0.23 14.07
CA TYR A 52 -18.50 0.48 12.83
C TYR A 52 -18.23 2.00 12.88
N HIS A 53 -17.08 2.42 13.41
CA HIS A 53 -16.71 3.84 13.58
C HIS A 53 -17.73 4.66 14.36
N GLY A 54 -18.36 4.06 15.38
CA GLY A 54 -19.36 4.70 16.22
C GLY A 54 -20.71 4.96 15.55
N VAL A 55 -20.98 4.39 14.39
CA VAL A 55 -22.28 4.55 13.70
C VAL A 55 -23.38 3.79 14.42
N ASN A 56 -23.08 2.59 14.90
CA ASN A 56 -23.96 1.77 15.73
C ASN A 56 -23.15 1.01 16.78
N PHE A 57 -23.83 0.38 17.72
CA PHE A 57 -23.19 -0.47 18.74
C PHE A 57 -23.86 -1.85 18.75
N THR A 58 -23.42 -2.70 17.82
CA THR A 58 -23.96 -4.03 17.54
C THR A 58 -22.84 -5.05 17.32
N GLY A 59 -23.18 -6.29 17.08
CA GLY A 59 -22.26 -7.34 16.68
C GLY A 59 -21.27 -7.73 17.78
N ASN A 60 -20.02 -7.97 17.40
CA ASN A 60 -18.99 -8.49 18.31
C ASN A 60 -18.75 -7.57 19.52
N ALA A 61 -18.67 -6.26 19.31
CA ALA A 61 -18.43 -5.31 20.41
C ALA A 61 -19.59 -5.29 21.43
N TYR A 62 -20.83 -5.39 20.94
CA TYR A 62 -22.00 -5.47 21.80
C TYR A 62 -22.06 -6.79 22.58
N ALA A 63 -21.80 -7.92 21.94
CA ALA A 63 -21.76 -9.23 22.59
C ALA A 63 -20.71 -9.28 23.72
N LEU A 64 -19.51 -8.76 23.46
CA LEU A 64 -18.44 -8.63 24.46
C LEU A 64 -18.84 -7.69 25.61
N PHE A 65 -19.45 -6.55 25.28
CA PHE A 65 -19.92 -5.58 26.29
C PHE A 65 -20.89 -6.22 27.29
N ARG A 66 -21.91 -6.96 26.83
CA ARG A 66 -22.88 -7.63 27.72
C ARG A 66 -22.17 -8.46 28.79
N LYS A 67 -21.24 -9.31 28.36
CA LYS A 67 -20.49 -10.17 29.30
C LYS A 67 -19.55 -9.38 30.21
N LEU A 68 -18.91 -8.34 29.68
CA LEU A 68 -18.03 -7.46 30.47
C LEU A 68 -18.75 -6.79 31.63
N VAL A 69 -19.91 -6.16 31.38
CA VAL A 69 -20.65 -5.44 32.43
C VAL A 69 -21.28 -6.37 33.45
N GLU A 70 -21.56 -7.61 33.09
CA GLU A 70 -22.12 -8.63 34.00
C GLU A 70 -21.04 -9.33 34.84
N SER A 71 -19.92 -9.74 34.20
CA SER A 71 -18.94 -10.64 34.81
C SER A 71 -17.64 -9.97 35.25
N TYR A 72 -17.39 -8.72 34.82
CA TYR A 72 -16.12 -8.00 35.08
C TYR A 72 -16.40 -6.59 35.66
N PRO A 73 -17.10 -6.44 36.79
CA PRO A 73 -17.59 -5.15 37.32
C PRO A 73 -16.48 -4.17 37.70
N ASN A 74 -15.24 -4.65 37.87
CA ASN A 74 -14.07 -3.81 38.16
C ASN A 74 -13.61 -2.98 36.99
N PHE A 75 -14.00 -3.36 35.75
CA PHE A 75 -13.66 -2.61 34.56
C PHE A 75 -14.73 -1.60 34.19
N LYS A 76 -14.33 -0.39 33.87
CA LYS A 76 -15.22 0.62 33.31
C LYS A 76 -15.21 0.53 31.78
N CYS A 77 -16.37 0.24 31.19
CA CYS A 77 -16.58 0.20 29.75
C CYS A 77 -16.98 1.56 29.22
N TYR A 78 -16.37 1.98 28.13
CA TYR A 78 -16.75 3.18 27.38
C TYR A 78 -17.18 2.76 25.98
N ILE A 79 -18.37 3.21 25.56
CA ILE A 79 -18.96 2.93 24.26
C ILE A 79 -18.83 4.18 23.40
N ALA A 80 -18.15 4.08 22.26
CA ALA A 80 -17.99 5.18 21.31
C ALA A 80 -19.17 5.23 20.32
N MET A 81 -19.90 6.34 20.27
CA MET A 81 -21.05 6.54 19.40
C MET A 81 -21.04 7.90 18.74
N LYS A 82 -21.40 7.99 17.44
CA LYS A 82 -21.65 9.26 16.75
C LYS A 82 -22.93 9.93 17.25
N ASN A 83 -23.98 9.13 17.41
CA ASN A 83 -25.24 9.56 17.97
C ASN A 83 -25.39 8.98 19.40
N THR A 84 -25.17 9.78 20.44
CA THR A 84 -25.31 9.37 21.83
C THR A 84 -26.77 9.21 22.29
N GLU A 85 -27.73 9.70 21.49
CA GLU A 85 -29.18 9.56 21.73
C GLU A 85 -29.78 8.37 20.94
N ASP A 86 -28.97 7.49 20.41
CA ASP A 86 -29.41 6.30 19.68
C ASP A 86 -30.35 5.44 20.54
N PRO A 87 -31.45 4.89 20.01
CA PRO A 87 -32.38 4.03 20.75
C PRO A 87 -31.70 2.83 21.43
N MET A 88 -30.66 2.26 20.83
CA MET A 88 -29.88 1.19 21.47
C MET A 88 -29.20 1.69 22.75
N ILE A 89 -28.66 2.89 22.75
CA ILE A 89 -28.00 3.47 23.92
C ILE A 89 -29.02 3.70 25.05
N LYS A 90 -30.18 4.26 24.71
CA LYS A 90 -31.27 4.45 25.69
C LYS A 90 -31.74 3.13 26.32
N TRP A 91 -31.81 2.08 25.50
CA TRP A 91 -32.11 0.75 25.97
C TRP A 91 -31.00 0.20 26.90
N LEU A 92 -29.71 0.35 26.52
CA LEU A 92 -28.59 -0.07 27.36
C LEU A 92 -28.55 0.65 28.72
N GLU A 93 -28.78 1.94 28.73
CA GLU A 93 -28.83 2.75 29.96
C GLU A 93 -29.96 2.33 30.90
N LYS A 94 -31.08 1.89 30.36
CA LYS A 94 -32.20 1.35 31.13
C LYS A 94 -31.89 -0.05 31.67
N GLU A 95 -31.43 -0.96 30.78
CA GLU A 95 -31.18 -2.37 31.11
C GLU A 95 -30.00 -2.54 32.05
N TYR A 96 -28.94 -1.79 31.85
CA TYR A 96 -27.70 -1.87 32.62
C TYR A 96 -27.49 -0.67 33.57
N LYS A 97 -28.58 -0.06 34.08
CA LYS A 97 -28.56 1.17 34.86
C LYS A 97 -27.54 1.19 36.01
N ASN A 98 -27.28 0.05 36.64
CA ASN A 98 -26.37 -0.08 37.79
C ASN A 98 -24.99 -0.66 37.41
N LYS A 99 -24.65 -0.74 36.14
CA LYS A 99 -23.41 -1.30 35.68
C LYS A 99 -22.38 -0.21 35.37
N ASN A 100 -21.10 -0.60 35.37
CA ASN A 100 -19.98 0.32 35.23
C ASN A 100 -19.66 0.64 33.76
N PHE A 101 -20.49 1.43 33.08
CA PHE A 101 -20.22 1.89 31.73
C PHE A 101 -20.58 3.37 31.51
N SER A 102 -20.16 3.93 30.40
CA SER A 102 -20.52 5.28 29.95
C SER A 102 -20.42 5.38 28.42
N VAL A 103 -21.32 6.14 27.83
CA VAL A 103 -21.25 6.46 26.38
C VAL A 103 -20.39 7.72 26.16
N VAL A 104 -19.68 7.74 25.06
CA VAL A 104 -18.85 8.87 24.67
C VAL A 104 -19.06 9.17 23.19
N GLU A 105 -19.19 10.45 22.88
CA GLU A 105 -19.30 10.90 21.50
C GLU A 105 -18.02 10.62 20.73
N TYR A 106 -18.16 9.91 19.59
CA TYR A 106 -17.08 9.53 18.70
C TYR A 106 -16.32 10.76 18.18
N GLU A 107 -14.98 10.67 18.11
CA GLU A 107 -14.06 11.76 17.74
C GLU A 107 -14.12 13.02 18.62
N SER A 108 -14.90 13.05 19.72
CA SER A 108 -14.85 14.13 20.71
C SER A 108 -13.51 14.15 21.47
N LYS A 109 -13.20 15.26 22.16
CA LYS A 109 -12.02 15.33 23.04
C LYS A 109 -12.04 14.25 24.13
N LYS A 110 -13.21 13.91 24.66
CA LYS A 110 -13.37 12.84 25.67
C LYS A 110 -13.01 11.48 25.05
N TYR A 111 -13.50 11.18 23.84
CA TYR A 111 -13.16 9.98 23.10
C TYR A 111 -11.65 9.89 22.84
N LEU A 112 -11.03 10.95 22.33
CA LEU A 112 -9.58 10.98 22.06
C LEU A 112 -8.74 10.76 23.32
N LYS A 113 -9.17 11.31 24.46
CA LYS A 113 -8.54 11.06 25.75
C LYS A 113 -8.67 9.59 26.15
N LEU A 114 -9.86 8.99 25.99
CA LEU A 114 -10.10 7.58 26.31
C LEU A 114 -9.30 6.66 25.37
N LEU A 115 -9.28 6.95 24.07
CA LEU A 115 -8.46 6.22 23.09
C LEU A 115 -6.96 6.24 23.47
N ALA A 116 -6.48 7.35 24.07
CA ALA A 116 -5.10 7.47 24.56
C ALA A 116 -4.85 6.79 25.91
N THR A 117 -5.90 6.55 26.73
CA THR A 117 -5.71 6.19 28.16
C THR A 117 -6.38 4.89 28.58
N CYS A 118 -7.33 4.34 27.84
CA CYS A 118 -7.89 3.04 28.16
C CYS A 118 -6.85 1.93 28.00
N LYS A 119 -6.84 0.97 28.94
CA LYS A 119 -5.97 -0.21 28.90
C LYS A 119 -6.31 -1.11 27.72
N TYR A 120 -7.59 -1.41 27.55
CA TYR A 120 -8.10 -2.29 26.52
C TYR A 120 -8.85 -1.46 25.46
N LEU A 121 -8.51 -1.70 24.21
CA LEU A 121 -9.13 -1.10 23.04
C LEU A 121 -9.75 -2.23 22.23
N VAL A 122 -11.06 -2.22 22.03
CA VAL A 122 -11.80 -3.23 21.27
C VAL A 122 -12.43 -2.58 20.05
N ASN A 123 -12.15 -3.11 18.87
CA ASN A 123 -12.66 -2.61 17.60
C ASN A 123 -12.92 -3.77 16.63
N ASP A 124 -13.95 -3.67 15.82
CA ASP A 124 -14.33 -4.67 14.81
C ASP A 124 -13.98 -4.26 13.37
N THR A 125 -13.49 -3.04 13.18
CA THR A 125 -13.11 -2.48 11.89
C THR A 125 -11.71 -1.88 11.95
N SER A 126 -11.59 -0.55 12.06
CA SER A 126 -10.31 0.17 12.15
C SER A 126 -10.47 1.49 12.89
N TYR A 127 -9.47 1.88 13.67
CA TYR A 127 -9.34 3.26 14.15
C TYR A 127 -8.86 4.18 13.03
N MET A 128 -9.11 5.48 13.20
CA MET A 128 -8.73 6.50 12.22
C MET A 128 -7.20 6.57 12.01
N PRO A 129 -6.71 7.07 10.87
CA PRO A 129 -5.26 7.10 10.54
C PRO A 129 -4.35 7.78 11.56
N TYR A 130 -4.88 8.69 12.42
CA TYR A 130 -4.13 9.31 13.50
C TYR A 130 -3.87 8.38 14.70
N PHE A 131 -4.54 7.25 14.78
CA PHE A 131 -4.37 6.31 15.88
C PHE A 131 -2.92 5.85 16.03
N CYS A 132 -2.44 5.90 17.27
CA CYS A 132 -1.12 5.41 17.68
C CYS A 132 -1.27 4.66 19.00
N LYS A 133 -1.18 3.35 18.94
CA LYS A 133 -1.20 2.51 20.14
C LYS A 133 0.04 2.80 21.00
N ARG A 134 -0.14 2.98 22.29
CA ARG A 134 0.97 3.22 23.20
C ARG A 134 1.35 1.98 24.01
N LYS A 135 2.58 1.98 24.53
CA LYS A 135 3.01 0.94 25.47
C LYS A 135 2.05 0.87 26.67
N GLY A 136 1.67 -0.34 27.06
CA GLY A 136 0.76 -0.58 28.16
C GLY A 136 -0.72 -0.75 27.74
N GLN A 137 -1.10 -0.37 26.52
CA GLN A 137 -2.43 -0.69 25.97
C GLN A 137 -2.44 -2.07 25.31
N VAL A 138 -3.58 -2.73 25.35
CA VAL A 138 -3.90 -3.95 24.60
C VAL A 138 -4.97 -3.62 23.58
N TYR A 139 -4.67 -3.80 22.30
CA TYR A 139 -5.62 -3.61 21.21
C TYR A 139 -6.08 -4.97 20.69
N LEU A 140 -7.37 -5.28 20.91
CA LEU A 140 -8.09 -6.42 20.37
C LEU A 140 -8.89 -5.97 19.16
N ASN A 141 -8.67 -6.59 18.00
CA ASN A 141 -9.56 -6.49 16.85
C ASN A 141 -10.28 -7.81 16.66
N THR A 142 -11.61 -7.76 16.52
CA THR A 142 -12.45 -8.96 16.36
C THR A 142 -12.88 -9.19 14.92
N TRP A 143 -12.52 -8.28 14.02
CA TRP A 143 -13.09 -8.23 12.67
C TRP A 143 -14.63 -8.25 12.73
N HIS A 144 -15.31 -8.40 11.60
CA HIS A 144 -16.77 -8.31 11.54
C HIS A 144 -17.43 -9.45 10.74
N GLY A 145 -16.80 -10.62 10.73
CA GLY A 145 -17.37 -11.86 10.18
C GLY A 145 -16.57 -12.51 9.09
N THR A 146 -17.01 -13.70 8.68
CA THR A 146 -16.37 -14.51 7.62
C THR A 146 -16.60 -13.87 6.25
N PRO A 147 -15.55 -13.61 5.45
CA PRO A 147 -15.70 -12.94 4.15
C PRO A 147 -16.18 -13.92 3.06
N LEU A 148 -17.31 -13.62 2.46
CA LEU A 148 -17.74 -14.23 1.20
C LEU A 148 -17.07 -13.52 0.01
N LYS A 149 -16.95 -12.21 0.10
CA LYS A 149 -16.38 -11.28 -0.91
C LYS A 149 -14.87 -11.12 -0.73
N THR A 150 -14.16 -10.83 -1.82
CA THR A 150 -12.72 -10.53 -1.75
C THR A 150 -12.44 -9.28 -0.90
N LEU A 151 -11.28 -9.28 -0.25
CA LEU A 151 -10.81 -8.22 0.65
C LEU A 151 -9.49 -7.63 0.16
N GLY A 152 -9.17 -6.43 0.63
CA GLY A 152 -7.86 -5.81 0.44
C GLY A 152 -7.43 -5.77 -1.03
N LYS A 153 -6.21 -6.22 -1.31
CA LYS A 153 -5.64 -6.29 -2.65
C LYS A 153 -6.28 -7.32 -3.59
N ASP A 154 -7.07 -8.25 -3.05
CA ASP A 154 -7.75 -9.26 -3.86
C ASP A 154 -9.00 -8.71 -4.56
N ILE A 155 -9.45 -7.50 -4.22
CA ILE A 155 -10.56 -6.81 -4.89
C ILE A 155 -10.08 -6.33 -6.26
N LYS A 156 -10.72 -6.79 -7.34
CA LYS A 156 -10.27 -6.59 -8.73
C LYS A 156 -10.07 -5.14 -9.14
N ASN A 157 -10.92 -4.23 -8.68
CA ASN A 157 -10.92 -2.81 -9.07
C ASN A 157 -10.59 -1.88 -7.89
N ALA A 158 -10.00 -2.40 -6.79
CA ALA A 158 -9.63 -1.58 -5.65
C ALA A 158 -8.46 -0.64 -5.98
N GLY A 159 -8.57 0.61 -5.55
CA GLY A 159 -7.46 1.56 -5.57
C GLY A 159 -6.36 1.14 -4.59
N PHE A 160 -5.11 1.41 -4.95
CA PHE A 160 -3.94 1.04 -4.12
C PHE A 160 -4.06 1.47 -2.64
N ASN A 161 -4.71 2.60 -2.37
CA ASN A 161 -4.81 3.17 -1.03
C ASN A 161 -6.02 2.68 -0.21
N ASP A 162 -6.99 2.01 -0.83
CA ASP A 162 -8.33 1.81 -0.26
C ASP A 162 -8.32 1.05 1.07
N HIS A 163 -7.46 0.05 1.22
CA HIS A 163 -7.42 -0.80 2.41
C HIS A 163 -6.22 -0.55 3.33
N LYS A 164 -5.40 0.47 3.05
CA LYS A 164 -4.15 0.70 3.79
C LYS A 164 -4.37 1.14 5.25
N ASN A 165 -5.51 1.75 5.59
CA ASN A 165 -5.85 2.02 7.00
C ASN A 165 -6.20 0.75 7.78
N ILE A 166 -6.86 -0.22 7.14
CA ILE A 166 -7.12 -1.54 7.74
C ILE A 166 -5.78 -2.24 7.99
N GLN A 167 -4.89 -2.30 7.00
CA GLN A 167 -3.53 -2.84 7.14
C GLN A 167 -2.81 -2.24 8.36
N LYS A 168 -2.80 -0.90 8.48
CA LYS A 168 -2.19 -0.19 9.61
C LYS A 168 -2.81 -0.57 10.96
N ASN A 169 -4.11 -0.75 11.04
CA ASN A 169 -4.79 -1.14 12.26
C ASN A 169 -4.46 -2.56 12.68
N LEU A 170 -4.42 -3.50 11.71
CA LEU A 170 -3.99 -4.88 11.95
C LEU A 170 -2.54 -4.94 12.47
N PHE A 171 -1.62 -4.14 11.91
CA PHE A 171 -0.27 -3.98 12.48
C PHE A 171 -0.26 -3.46 13.92
N SER A 172 -1.23 -2.62 14.27
CA SER A 172 -1.30 -1.99 15.60
C SER A 172 -1.93 -2.91 16.64
N ALA A 173 -2.68 -3.93 16.21
CA ALA A 173 -3.32 -4.87 17.10
C ALA A 173 -2.29 -5.75 17.83
N ASP A 174 -2.55 -6.04 19.09
CA ASP A 174 -1.83 -7.06 19.86
C ASP A 174 -2.47 -8.41 19.66
N LYS A 175 -3.80 -8.42 19.52
CA LYS A 175 -4.63 -9.61 19.49
C LYS A 175 -5.70 -9.49 18.41
N LEU A 176 -5.85 -10.54 17.61
CA LEU A 176 -6.87 -10.68 16.58
C LEU A 176 -7.73 -11.91 16.93
N ALA A 177 -8.98 -11.68 17.30
CA ALA A 177 -9.94 -12.76 17.55
C ALA A 177 -10.72 -13.01 16.25
N MET A 178 -10.48 -14.15 15.63
CA MET A 178 -11.04 -14.51 14.33
C MET A 178 -12.09 -15.63 14.47
N PRO A 179 -13.14 -15.59 13.63
CA PRO A 179 -14.18 -16.62 13.68
C PRO A 179 -13.66 -18.00 13.29
N ASN A 180 -12.77 -18.05 12.29
CA ASN A 180 -12.21 -19.27 11.73
C ASN A 180 -10.87 -18.98 11.05
N ARG A 181 -10.14 -20.05 10.72
CA ARG A 181 -8.84 -19.95 10.07
C ARG A 181 -8.91 -19.34 8.66
N PHE A 182 -9.96 -19.63 7.90
CA PHE A 182 -10.18 -19.06 6.58
C PHE A 182 -10.24 -17.51 6.63
N THR A 183 -11.00 -16.94 7.57
CA THR A 183 -11.08 -15.49 7.76
C THR A 183 -9.71 -14.89 8.10
N ALA A 184 -8.98 -15.52 9.04
CA ALA A 184 -7.64 -15.08 9.40
C ALA A 184 -6.72 -15.05 8.17
N GLU A 185 -6.67 -16.12 7.39
CA GLU A 185 -5.82 -16.23 6.20
C GLU A 185 -6.21 -15.19 5.13
N LYS A 186 -7.50 -15.06 4.81
CA LYS A 186 -7.96 -14.11 3.79
C LYS A 186 -7.69 -12.67 4.21
N LEU A 187 -8.01 -12.31 5.45
CA LEU A 187 -7.79 -10.96 5.97
C LEU A 187 -6.30 -10.59 5.97
N ILE A 188 -5.44 -11.47 6.45
CA ILE A 188 -4.02 -11.16 6.61
C ILE A 188 -3.30 -11.12 5.27
N LYS A 189 -3.52 -12.11 4.40
CA LYS A 189 -2.86 -12.19 3.08
C LYS A 189 -3.32 -11.07 2.14
N SER A 190 -4.62 -10.75 2.13
CA SER A 190 -5.15 -9.66 1.29
C SER A 190 -4.69 -8.26 1.72
N ASN A 191 -4.17 -8.12 2.94
CA ASN A 191 -3.64 -6.85 3.45
C ASN A 191 -2.09 -6.82 3.52
N ASP A 192 -1.38 -7.69 2.82
CA ASP A 192 0.09 -7.75 2.78
C ASP A 192 0.76 -7.94 4.16
N LEU A 193 0.19 -8.78 5.02
CA LEU A 193 0.65 -8.94 6.40
C LEU A 193 1.29 -10.30 6.70
N ASP A 194 1.18 -11.25 5.76
CA ASP A 194 1.69 -12.62 5.93
C ASP A 194 3.22 -12.61 6.04
N GLY A 195 3.76 -13.21 7.08
CA GLY A 195 5.19 -13.19 7.41
C GLY A 195 5.63 -12.04 8.33
N ILE A 196 4.91 -10.92 8.38
CA ILE A 196 5.35 -9.70 9.10
C ILE A 196 4.41 -9.28 10.25
N LEU A 197 3.31 -9.98 10.47
CA LEU A 197 2.34 -9.66 11.52
C LEU A 197 2.77 -10.18 12.89
N ASN A 198 2.89 -9.27 13.86
CA ASN A 198 3.28 -9.61 15.24
C ASN A 198 2.10 -9.91 16.17
N ALA A 199 0.84 -9.65 15.76
CA ALA A 199 -0.33 -9.93 16.58
C ALA A 199 -0.50 -11.43 16.86
N GLU A 200 -0.99 -11.75 18.05
CA GLU A 200 -1.49 -13.10 18.36
C GLU A 200 -2.85 -13.31 17.68
N ILE A 201 -3.05 -14.46 17.08
CA ILE A 201 -4.31 -14.86 16.45
C ILE A 201 -5.00 -15.90 17.33
N GLY A 202 -6.22 -15.61 17.75
CA GLY A 202 -7.11 -16.58 18.41
C GLY A 202 -8.27 -16.94 17.49
N ILE A 203 -8.48 -18.22 17.27
CA ILE A 203 -9.62 -18.74 16.49
C ILE A 203 -10.69 -19.22 17.49
N PHE A 204 -11.71 -18.36 17.74
CA PHE A 204 -12.65 -18.58 18.83
C PHE A 204 -14.12 -18.48 18.43
N GLY A 205 -14.45 -18.40 17.14
CA GLY A 205 -15.78 -18.10 16.64
C GLY A 205 -16.08 -16.60 16.62
N ASN A 206 -17.30 -16.25 16.22
CA ASN A 206 -17.81 -14.89 16.25
C ASN A 206 -18.51 -14.61 17.58
N ALA A 207 -18.07 -13.62 18.34
CA ALA A 207 -18.73 -13.23 19.60
C ALA A 207 -20.23 -12.94 19.42
N ARG A 208 -20.62 -12.36 18.30
CA ARG A 208 -22.03 -12.04 18.01
C ARG A 208 -22.90 -13.28 17.73
N VAL A 209 -22.32 -14.41 17.30
CA VAL A 209 -23.05 -15.65 17.07
C VAL A 209 -23.52 -16.26 18.41
N ASP A 210 -22.81 -16.00 19.50
CA ASP A 210 -23.30 -16.37 20.84
C ASP A 210 -24.67 -15.72 21.14
N LEU A 211 -24.95 -14.52 20.63
CA LEU A 211 -26.26 -13.88 20.71
C LEU A 211 -27.32 -14.64 19.91
N THR A 212 -26.99 -15.11 18.73
CA THR A 212 -27.87 -15.92 17.88
C THR A 212 -28.26 -17.23 18.55
N LEU A 213 -27.30 -17.88 19.23
CA LEU A 213 -27.48 -19.18 19.85
C LEU A 213 -28.15 -19.11 21.24
N SER A 214 -27.85 -18.07 22.02
CA SER A 214 -28.26 -17.99 23.42
C SER A 214 -29.46 -17.09 23.68
N SER A 215 -29.90 -16.26 22.74
CA SER A 215 -31.05 -15.38 22.92
C SER A 215 -32.35 -16.15 23.00
N ASN A 216 -33.16 -15.85 24.00
CA ASN A 216 -34.49 -16.42 24.13
C ASN A 216 -35.44 -15.79 23.10
N ARG A 217 -36.05 -16.62 22.21
CA ARG A 217 -36.93 -16.17 21.13
C ARG A 217 -38.05 -15.25 21.63
N GLU A 218 -38.81 -15.66 22.66
CA GLU A 218 -39.95 -14.90 23.18
C GLU A 218 -39.51 -13.54 23.75
N ALA A 219 -38.40 -13.52 24.47
CA ALA A 219 -37.81 -12.27 24.99
C ALA A 219 -37.40 -11.33 23.86
N MET A 220 -36.85 -11.83 22.76
CA MET A 220 -36.44 -11.00 21.62
C MET A 220 -37.64 -10.50 20.83
N LEU A 221 -38.66 -11.32 20.62
CA LEU A 221 -39.94 -10.88 20.02
C LEU A 221 -40.58 -9.73 20.82
N THR A 222 -40.60 -9.84 22.13
CA THR A 222 -41.10 -8.80 23.02
C THR A 222 -40.21 -7.55 23.00
N LYS A 223 -38.89 -7.71 23.13
CA LYS A 223 -37.91 -6.62 23.15
C LYS A 223 -38.00 -5.73 21.91
N TYR A 224 -38.20 -6.34 20.75
CA TYR A 224 -38.20 -5.67 19.45
C TYR A 224 -39.58 -5.44 18.86
N ASN A 225 -40.65 -5.78 19.61
CA ASN A 225 -42.04 -5.67 19.21
C ASN A 225 -42.33 -6.37 17.86
N LEU A 226 -41.79 -7.59 17.72
CA LEU A 226 -42.03 -8.42 16.54
C LEU A 226 -43.29 -9.30 16.73
N VAL A 227 -43.82 -9.76 15.61
CA VAL A 227 -44.97 -10.69 15.66
C VAL A 227 -44.60 -11.99 16.37
N ASN A 228 -45.51 -12.56 17.16
CA ASN A 228 -45.27 -13.74 17.96
C ASN A 228 -46.14 -14.95 17.59
N ASP A 229 -47.15 -14.73 16.74
CA ASP A 229 -48.12 -15.74 16.26
C ASP A 229 -47.80 -16.33 14.88
N LYS A 230 -46.67 -15.92 14.29
CA LYS A 230 -46.25 -16.34 12.94
C LYS A 230 -44.78 -16.76 12.89
N LYS A 231 -44.44 -17.57 11.90
CA LYS A 231 -43.04 -17.81 11.53
C LYS A 231 -42.40 -16.55 10.93
N ILE A 232 -41.17 -16.28 11.29
CA ILE A 232 -40.43 -15.08 10.85
C ILE A 232 -39.51 -15.40 9.70
N VAL A 233 -39.66 -14.65 8.63
CA VAL A 233 -38.73 -14.63 7.50
C VAL A 233 -37.94 -13.32 7.54
N LEU A 234 -36.63 -13.43 7.47
CA LEU A 234 -35.77 -12.26 7.32
C LEU A 234 -35.27 -12.15 5.89
N PHE A 235 -35.69 -11.10 5.18
CA PHE A 235 -35.13 -10.74 3.89
C PHE A 235 -34.04 -9.67 4.09
N ALA A 236 -32.78 -10.01 3.85
CA ALA A 236 -31.59 -9.18 4.14
C ALA A 236 -30.69 -9.03 2.90
N PRO A 237 -31.14 -8.27 1.88
CA PRO A 237 -30.35 -8.02 0.68
C PRO A 237 -29.22 -7.00 0.92
N THR A 238 -28.10 -7.14 0.21
CA THR A 238 -27.00 -6.17 0.23
C THR A 238 -27.40 -4.91 -0.57
N TRP A 239 -27.13 -3.74 0.03
CA TRP A 239 -27.30 -2.46 -0.65
C TRP A 239 -26.30 -2.29 -1.80
N LYS A 240 -26.76 -1.74 -2.95
CA LYS A 240 -25.94 -1.35 -4.09
C LYS A 240 -26.01 0.16 -4.28
N GLU A 241 -24.88 0.77 -4.57
CA GLU A 241 -24.81 2.21 -4.84
C GLU A 241 -25.23 2.59 -6.28
N ASN A 242 -25.49 1.59 -7.15
CA ASN A 242 -25.85 1.79 -8.55
C ASN A 242 -27.37 1.99 -8.69
N GLY A 243 -27.82 3.22 -8.90
CA GLY A 243 -29.23 3.57 -9.14
C GLY A 243 -29.80 4.64 -8.21
N SER A 244 -31.05 5.06 -8.46
CA SER A 244 -31.75 5.98 -7.55
C SER A 244 -32.23 5.22 -6.29
N VAL A 245 -32.13 5.86 -5.12
CA VAL A 245 -32.62 5.30 -3.85
C VAL A 245 -34.12 4.95 -3.98
N ASP A 246 -34.89 5.78 -4.66
CA ASP A 246 -36.35 5.61 -4.80
C ASP A 246 -36.72 4.39 -5.65
N GLU A 247 -35.97 4.06 -6.70
CA GLU A 247 -36.16 2.86 -7.50
C GLU A 247 -35.83 1.60 -6.70
N SER A 248 -34.73 1.61 -5.99
CA SER A 248 -34.31 0.50 -5.12
C SER A 248 -35.33 0.24 -4.01
N VAL A 249 -35.88 1.30 -3.41
CA VAL A 249 -36.97 1.20 -2.39
C VAL A 249 -38.22 0.55 -2.97
N LYS A 250 -38.70 0.99 -4.15
CA LYS A 250 -39.87 0.41 -4.80
C LYS A 250 -39.67 -1.06 -5.12
N GLN A 251 -38.50 -1.41 -5.67
CA GLN A 251 -38.15 -2.80 -6.00
C GLN A 251 -38.14 -3.69 -4.75
N LEU A 252 -37.54 -3.25 -3.65
CA LEU A 252 -37.49 -4.02 -2.40
C LEU A 252 -38.87 -4.20 -1.77
N ILE A 253 -39.75 -3.19 -1.83
CA ILE A 253 -41.17 -3.30 -1.39
C ILE A 253 -41.90 -4.34 -2.23
N GLU A 254 -41.80 -4.28 -3.56
CA GLU A 254 -42.42 -5.22 -4.47
C GLU A 254 -41.93 -6.66 -4.21
N GLN A 255 -40.64 -6.87 -4.13
CA GLN A 255 -40.06 -8.18 -3.81
C GLN A 255 -40.53 -8.71 -2.46
N THR A 256 -40.51 -7.87 -1.41
CA THR A 256 -40.99 -8.27 -0.07
C THR A 256 -42.46 -8.68 -0.11
N ASN A 257 -43.31 -7.95 -0.83
CA ASN A 257 -44.72 -8.28 -0.95
C ASN A 257 -44.96 -9.59 -1.73
N LEU A 258 -44.14 -9.85 -2.78
CA LEU A 258 -44.22 -11.11 -3.52
C LEU A 258 -43.80 -12.31 -2.64
N ILE A 259 -42.73 -12.16 -1.88
CA ILE A 259 -42.27 -13.17 -0.91
C ILE A 259 -43.37 -13.41 0.15
N GLN A 260 -43.94 -12.37 0.72
CA GLN A 260 -45.02 -12.47 1.73
C GLN A 260 -46.23 -13.20 1.16
N LYS A 261 -46.63 -12.86 -0.06
CA LYS A 261 -47.78 -13.50 -0.76
C LYS A 261 -47.52 -15.01 -0.99
N ALA A 262 -46.30 -15.35 -1.38
CA ALA A 262 -45.92 -16.76 -1.66
C ALA A 262 -45.94 -17.64 -0.41
N LEU A 263 -45.50 -17.10 0.73
CA LEU A 263 -45.46 -17.81 2.01
C LEU A 263 -46.80 -17.85 2.75
N GLY A 264 -47.74 -16.98 2.39
CA GLY A 264 -49.09 -16.95 2.99
C GLY A 264 -49.13 -16.33 4.40
N SER A 265 -50.26 -16.60 5.12
CA SER A 265 -50.59 -15.97 6.40
C SER A 265 -49.78 -16.47 7.58
N ASP A 266 -49.24 -17.67 7.49
CA ASP A 266 -48.48 -18.33 8.59
C ASP A 266 -47.10 -17.74 8.79
N TYR A 267 -46.63 -16.92 7.85
CA TYR A 267 -45.33 -16.25 7.89
C TYR A 267 -45.47 -14.75 7.96
N HIS A 268 -44.49 -14.08 8.54
CA HIS A 268 -44.33 -12.63 8.42
C HIS A 268 -42.92 -12.32 7.92
N VAL A 269 -42.81 -11.52 6.84
CA VAL A 269 -41.55 -11.16 6.20
C VAL A 269 -41.10 -9.83 6.74
N TYR A 270 -39.93 -9.84 7.41
CA TYR A 270 -39.22 -8.63 7.81
C TYR A 270 -38.06 -8.35 6.84
N LEU A 271 -37.92 -7.09 6.47
CA LEU A 271 -36.84 -6.57 5.64
C LEU A 271 -35.79 -5.89 6.51
N LYS A 272 -34.52 -6.23 6.33
CA LYS A 272 -33.38 -5.54 6.91
C LYS A 272 -32.50 -4.96 5.81
N THR A 273 -32.40 -3.63 5.76
CA THR A 273 -31.71 -2.90 4.70
C THR A 273 -30.65 -1.96 5.26
N HIS A 274 -29.92 -1.35 4.35
CA HIS A 274 -28.99 -0.26 4.69
C HIS A 274 -29.74 0.98 5.21
N TYR A 275 -29.07 1.78 6.05
CA TYR A 275 -29.63 2.97 6.70
C TYR A 275 -30.40 3.92 5.75
N PHE A 276 -29.83 4.22 4.59
CA PHE A 276 -30.48 5.15 3.63
C PHE A 276 -31.84 4.64 3.10
N VAL A 277 -31.93 3.35 2.85
CA VAL A 277 -33.17 2.70 2.38
C VAL A 277 -34.20 2.65 3.50
N TYR A 278 -33.75 2.31 4.71
CA TYR A 278 -34.59 2.26 5.90
C TYR A 278 -35.33 3.59 6.15
N GLU A 279 -34.60 4.72 6.11
CA GLU A 279 -35.22 6.04 6.34
C GLU A 279 -36.30 6.39 5.30
N GLN A 280 -36.08 6.02 4.03
CA GLN A 280 -37.07 6.25 2.99
C GLN A 280 -38.31 5.36 3.15
N MET A 281 -38.12 4.09 3.48
CA MET A 281 -39.21 3.15 3.69
C MET A 281 -40.07 3.53 4.92
N MET A 282 -39.45 4.04 5.97
CA MET A 282 -40.18 4.56 7.13
C MET A 282 -41.07 5.75 6.78
N LYS A 283 -40.66 6.62 5.84
CA LYS A 283 -41.49 7.73 5.34
C LYS A 283 -42.65 7.25 4.48
N MET A 284 -42.59 6.03 3.92
CA MET A 284 -43.62 5.41 3.09
C MET A 284 -44.60 4.51 3.87
N ASP A 285 -44.60 4.60 5.21
CA ASP A 285 -45.44 3.79 6.11
C ASP A 285 -45.22 2.26 5.98
N TYR A 286 -44.01 1.86 5.57
CA TYR A 286 -43.64 0.46 5.43
C TYR A 286 -42.98 -0.12 6.69
N GLY A 287 -43.07 0.59 7.81
CA GLY A 287 -42.40 0.28 9.09
C GLY A 287 -42.72 -1.07 9.69
N ASN A 288 -43.93 -1.62 9.47
CA ASN A 288 -44.37 -2.91 10.01
C ASN A 288 -43.60 -4.12 9.41
N HIS A 289 -42.95 -3.94 8.28
CA HIS A 289 -42.10 -4.94 7.64
C HIS A 289 -40.60 -4.69 7.84
N MET A 290 -40.21 -3.69 8.63
CA MET A 290 -38.81 -3.29 8.78
C MET A 290 -38.25 -3.70 10.12
N ILE A 291 -37.02 -4.27 10.10
CA ILE A 291 -36.21 -4.36 11.31
C ILE A 291 -35.52 -3.02 11.55
N PRO A 292 -35.72 -2.36 12.70
CA PRO A 292 -35.04 -1.10 12.98
C PRO A 292 -33.52 -1.17 12.92
N ASN A 293 -32.88 -0.12 12.43
CA ASN A 293 -31.43 -0.11 12.22
C ASN A 293 -30.57 -0.17 13.51
N TRP A 294 -31.15 0.23 14.65
CA TRP A 294 -30.47 0.19 15.95
C TRP A 294 -30.46 -1.21 16.59
N VAL A 295 -31.23 -2.15 16.04
CA VAL A 295 -31.40 -3.51 16.56
C VAL A 295 -30.17 -4.36 16.23
N ASP A 296 -29.70 -5.15 17.19
CA ASP A 296 -28.65 -6.13 16.92
C ASP A 296 -29.19 -7.27 16.02
N THR A 297 -28.53 -7.47 14.89
CA THR A 297 -28.96 -8.44 13.89
C THR A 297 -28.91 -9.87 14.41
N ASN A 298 -27.92 -10.21 15.24
CA ASN A 298 -27.73 -11.58 15.73
C ASN A 298 -28.78 -11.94 16.80
N GLU A 299 -29.28 -10.97 17.57
CA GLU A 299 -30.44 -11.17 18.42
C GLU A 299 -31.72 -11.44 17.58
N ILE A 300 -31.88 -10.76 16.44
CA ILE A 300 -33.00 -11.02 15.52
C ILE A 300 -32.88 -12.41 14.90
N LEU A 301 -31.67 -12.82 14.45
CA LEU A 301 -31.47 -14.14 13.84
C LEU A 301 -31.94 -15.30 14.73
N SER A 302 -31.88 -15.14 16.08
CA SER A 302 -32.43 -16.15 17.00
C SER A 302 -33.93 -16.38 16.82
N THR A 303 -34.68 -15.40 16.32
CA THR A 303 -36.14 -15.43 16.10
C THR A 303 -36.52 -15.87 14.67
N VAL A 304 -35.60 -15.89 13.75
CA VAL A 304 -35.84 -16.15 12.31
C VAL A 304 -36.04 -17.64 12.05
N ASP A 305 -37.01 -17.97 11.22
CA ASP A 305 -37.32 -19.34 10.77
C ASP A 305 -36.84 -19.61 9.35
N LEU A 306 -36.72 -18.56 8.52
CA LEU A 306 -36.21 -18.63 7.16
C LEU A 306 -35.40 -17.37 6.86
N LEU A 307 -34.15 -17.50 6.41
CA LEU A 307 -33.31 -16.41 5.94
C LEU A 307 -33.29 -16.35 4.41
N ILE A 308 -33.54 -15.15 3.86
CA ILE A 308 -33.34 -14.84 2.44
C ILE A 308 -32.28 -13.74 2.38
N THR A 309 -31.16 -14.02 1.71
CA THR A 309 -30.05 -13.06 1.60
C THR A 309 -29.36 -13.18 0.23
N ASP A 310 -28.28 -12.45 0.02
CA ASP A 310 -27.50 -12.46 -1.22
C ASP A 310 -26.00 -12.69 -0.93
N TYR A 311 -25.13 -11.72 -1.27
CA TYR A 311 -23.68 -11.75 -1.06
C TYR A 311 -23.28 -11.37 0.37
N SER A 312 -24.20 -11.36 1.32
CA SER A 312 -23.95 -10.97 2.69
C SER A 312 -23.37 -12.13 3.51
N SER A 313 -22.44 -11.81 4.41
CA SER A 313 -21.89 -12.78 5.37
C SER A 313 -22.86 -13.17 6.49
N ILE A 314 -24.05 -12.59 6.54
CA ILE A 314 -25.06 -12.86 7.59
C ILE A 314 -25.44 -14.32 7.68
N PHE A 315 -25.40 -15.05 6.56
CA PHE A 315 -25.76 -16.47 6.55
C PHE A 315 -24.79 -17.33 7.38
N PHE A 316 -23.52 -16.96 7.52
CA PHE A 316 -22.58 -17.66 8.42
C PHE A 316 -23.02 -17.53 9.89
N ASP A 317 -23.59 -16.39 10.28
CA ASP A 317 -24.06 -16.15 11.63
C ASP A 317 -25.37 -16.90 11.93
N TYR A 318 -26.14 -17.22 10.87
CA TYR A 318 -27.41 -17.94 10.94
C TYR A 318 -27.25 -19.46 10.82
N LEU A 319 -26.24 -19.90 10.08
CA LEU A 319 -26.00 -21.33 9.74
C LEU A 319 -25.92 -22.26 10.97
N PRO A 320 -25.35 -21.85 12.14
CA PRO A 320 -25.36 -22.70 13.34
C PRO A 320 -26.75 -23.09 13.86
N LEU A 321 -27.79 -22.34 13.50
CA LEU A 321 -29.19 -22.71 13.82
C LEU A 321 -29.72 -23.87 12.97
N ARG A 322 -29.05 -24.26 11.88
CA ARG A 322 -29.45 -25.29 10.91
C ARG A 322 -30.86 -25.10 10.35
N LYS A 323 -31.23 -23.84 10.10
CA LYS A 323 -32.51 -23.44 9.50
C LYS A 323 -32.33 -23.06 8.03
N PRO A 324 -33.42 -23.08 7.21
CA PRO A 324 -33.33 -22.79 5.77
C PRO A 324 -32.76 -21.40 5.45
N THR A 325 -31.86 -21.37 4.47
CA THR A 325 -31.27 -20.15 3.93
C THR A 325 -31.39 -20.14 2.41
N HIS A 326 -32.07 -19.16 1.83
CA HIS A 326 -32.15 -18.97 0.39
C HIS A 326 -31.29 -17.80 -0.05
N PHE A 327 -30.62 -17.95 -1.20
CA PHE A 327 -29.75 -16.93 -1.77
C PHE A 327 -30.43 -16.31 -3.00
N PHE A 328 -30.73 -15.03 -2.92
CA PHE A 328 -31.34 -14.27 -4.01
C PHE A 328 -30.27 -13.43 -4.71
N MET A 329 -29.82 -13.87 -5.90
CA MET A 329 -28.64 -13.31 -6.59
C MET A 329 -28.94 -12.99 -8.07
N PRO A 330 -29.81 -12.01 -8.37
CA PRO A 330 -30.24 -11.72 -9.75
C PRO A 330 -29.13 -11.15 -10.64
N ASP A 331 -28.06 -10.62 -10.07
CA ASP A 331 -26.93 -9.95 -10.73
C ASP A 331 -25.59 -10.65 -10.52
N LYS A 332 -25.62 -11.96 -10.30
CA LYS A 332 -24.45 -12.78 -9.96
C LYS A 332 -23.24 -12.53 -10.86
N ALA A 333 -23.41 -12.50 -12.18
CA ALA A 333 -22.32 -12.36 -13.14
C ALA A 333 -21.62 -10.99 -13.05
N GLU A 334 -22.39 -9.92 -12.87
CA GLU A 334 -21.88 -8.55 -12.69
C GLU A 334 -21.09 -8.44 -11.39
N TYR A 335 -21.65 -8.97 -10.30
CA TYR A 335 -21.03 -8.91 -8.99
C TYR A 335 -19.71 -9.68 -8.90
N GLU A 336 -19.63 -10.89 -9.47
CA GLU A 336 -18.40 -11.68 -9.58
C GLU A 336 -17.33 -10.98 -10.42
N PHE A 337 -17.74 -10.25 -11.47
CA PHE A 337 -16.82 -9.50 -12.33
C PHE A 337 -16.24 -8.28 -11.63
N GLU A 338 -17.06 -7.49 -10.94
CA GLU A 338 -16.64 -6.23 -10.34
C GLU A 338 -15.83 -6.41 -9.05
N ARG A 339 -16.23 -7.31 -8.17
CA ARG A 339 -15.66 -7.39 -6.82
C ARG A 339 -14.85 -8.66 -6.56
N GLY A 340 -15.30 -9.79 -7.11
CA GLY A 340 -14.73 -11.10 -6.85
C GLY A 340 -15.25 -11.76 -5.56
N MET A 341 -15.16 -13.09 -5.53
CA MET A 341 -15.65 -13.93 -4.45
C MET A 341 -14.57 -14.92 -4.02
N TYR A 342 -14.49 -15.21 -2.73
CA TYR A 342 -13.57 -16.24 -2.21
C TYR A 342 -14.16 -17.65 -2.27
N LEU A 343 -15.48 -17.77 -2.25
CA LEU A 343 -16.17 -19.05 -2.24
C LEU A 343 -16.87 -19.30 -3.58
N ASP A 344 -16.88 -20.58 -4.00
CA ASP A 344 -17.68 -21.00 -5.16
C ASP A 344 -19.15 -20.98 -4.76
N LEU A 345 -19.93 -20.15 -5.43
CA LEU A 345 -21.36 -20.00 -5.16
C LEU A 345 -22.17 -21.30 -5.34
N LYS A 346 -21.66 -22.24 -6.16
CA LYS A 346 -22.31 -23.56 -6.34
C LYS A 346 -22.26 -24.43 -5.08
N THR A 347 -21.35 -24.12 -4.15
CA THR A 347 -21.21 -24.89 -2.91
C THR A 347 -21.94 -24.26 -1.72
N LEU A 348 -22.66 -23.16 -1.91
CA LEU A 348 -23.38 -22.48 -0.84
C LEU A 348 -24.36 -23.43 -0.12
N PRO A 349 -24.58 -23.24 1.20
CA PRO A 349 -25.42 -24.11 1.99
C PRO A 349 -26.91 -23.77 1.86
N GLY A 350 -27.38 -23.58 0.63
CA GLY A 350 -28.77 -23.23 0.31
C GLY A 350 -29.03 -22.95 -1.16
N LYS A 351 -30.29 -22.83 -1.51
CA LYS A 351 -30.76 -22.63 -2.87
C LYS A 351 -30.48 -21.22 -3.37
N ILE A 352 -29.90 -21.13 -4.57
CA ILE A 352 -29.71 -19.87 -5.28
C ILE A 352 -30.88 -19.65 -6.24
N SER A 353 -31.43 -18.42 -6.26
CA SER A 353 -32.45 -17.94 -7.19
C SER A 353 -31.97 -16.71 -7.93
N ASN A 354 -32.10 -16.67 -9.25
CA ASN A 354 -31.60 -15.58 -10.10
C ASN A 354 -32.68 -14.54 -10.43
N ASN A 355 -33.96 -14.84 -10.13
CA ASN A 355 -35.09 -13.92 -10.27
C ASN A 355 -36.10 -14.17 -9.16
N ILE A 356 -37.10 -13.30 -9.02
CA ILE A 356 -38.07 -13.34 -7.93
C ILE A 356 -39.05 -14.50 -8.08
N GLU A 357 -39.35 -14.91 -9.30
CA GLU A 357 -40.23 -16.03 -9.60
C GLU A 357 -39.63 -17.34 -9.14
N GLU A 358 -38.37 -17.57 -9.47
CA GLU A 358 -37.58 -18.73 -9.01
C GLU A 358 -37.46 -18.74 -7.49
N LEU A 359 -37.24 -17.58 -6.85
CA LEU A 359 -37.20 -17.48 -5.39
C LEU A 359 -38.53 -17.86 -4.77
N VAL A 360 -39.63 -17.36 -5.30
CA VAL A 360 -41.01 -17.62 -4.84
C VAL A 360 -41.33 -19.12 -4.89
N GLU A 361 -40.89 -19.82 -5.93
CA GLU A 361 -41.05 -21.28 -6.04
C GLU A 361 -40.16 -22.01 -5.01
N ASN A 362 -38.90 -21.60 -4.89
CA ASN A 362 -37.94 -22.28 -4.04
C ASN A 362 -38.27 -22.18 -2.54
N ILE A 363 -38.83 -21.06 -2.07
CA ILE A 363 -39.18 -20.86 -0.65
C ILE A 363 -40.44 -21.64 -0.20
N GLN A 364 -41.19 -22.20 -1.12
CA GLN A 364 -42.36 -23.03 -0.81
C GLN A 364 -42.01 -24.51 -0.50
N VAL A 365 -40.76 -24.91 -0.69
CA VAL A 365 -40.29 -26.26 -0.35
C VAL A 365 -40.35 -26.43 1.18
N LYS A 366 -40.85 -27.58 1.63
CA LYS A 366 -40.95 -27.88 3.07
C LYS A 366 -39.58 -27.91 3.71
N GLU A 367 -39.45 -27.38 4.92
CA GLU A 367 -38.22 -27.25 5.68
C GLU A 367 -37.42 -28.55 5.75
N ASN A 368 -38.08 -29.70 6.05
CA ASN A 368 -37.40 -30.99 6.14
C ASN A 368 -36.85 -31.48 4.79
N GLU A 369 -37.54 -31.25 3.72
CA GLU A 369 -37.11 -31.60 2.36
C GLU A 369 -35.88 -30.72 1.98
N TYR A 370 -35.97 -29.44 2.24
CA TYR A 370 -34.89 -28.49 2.03
C TYR A 370 -33.62 -28.84 2.82
N LEU A 371 -33.76 -29.09 4.12
CA LEU A 371 -32.61 -29.44 4.99
C LEU A 371 -31.99 -30.78 4.59
N THR A 372 -32.77 -31.70 4.03
CA THR A 372 -32.25 -32.98 3.54
C THR A 372 -31.47 -32.80 2.23
N GLU A 373 -31.96 -31.93 1.30
CA GLU A 373 -31.29 -31.62 0.04
C GLU A 373 -29.94 -30.93 0.28
N TYR A 374 -29.86 -29.97 1.20
CA TYR A 374 -28.66 -29.16 1.45
C TYR A 374 -27.79 -29.65 2.63
N LYS A 375 -28.13 -30.83 3.20
CA LYS A 375 -27.44 -31.34 4.41
C LYS A 375 -25.91 -31.39 4.28
N GLU A 376 -25.41 -31.93 3.18
CA GLU A 376 -23.96 -32.06 2.95
C GLU A 376 -23.27 -30.70 2.88
N ASN A 377 -23.84 -29.73 2.16
CA ASN A 377 -23.30 -28.37 2.05
C ASN A 377 -23.36 -27.65 3.41
N ILE A 378 -24.47 -27.80 4.15
CA ILE A 378 -24.61 -27.20 5.50
C ILE A 378 -23.56 -27.77 6.45
N ASP A 379 -23.41 -29.10 6.52
CA ASP A 379 -22.43 -29.75 7.39
C ASP A 379 -21.00 -29.34 7.04
N LYS A 380 -20.66 -29.28 5.76
CA LYS A 380 -19.35 -28.82 5.27
C LYS A 380 -19.07 -27.37 5.65
N TYR A 381 -20.03 -26.49 5.50
CA TYR A 381 -19.85 -25.07 5.84
C TYR A 381 -19.77 -24.85 7.35
N LEU A 382 -20.53 -25.60 8.14
CA LEU A 382 -20.42 -25.59 9.59
C LEU A 382 -19.02 -26.02 10.05
N GLU A 383 -18.50 -27.09 9.48
CA GLU A 383 -17.15 -27.58 9.80
C GLU A 383 -16.07 -26.56 9.43
N LEU A 384 -16.11 -26.01 8.22
CA LEU A 384 -15.06 -25.13 7.71
C LEU A 384 -15.10 -23.72 8.28
N TYR A 385 -16.29 -23.17 8.53
CA TYR A 385 -16.46 -21.75 8.81
C TYR A 385 -17.09 -21.41 10.15
N CYS A 386 -17.82 -22.34 10.77
CA CYS A 386 -18.58 -22.12 12.01
C CYS A 386 -18.24 -23.10 13.13
N SER A 387 -17.17 -23.90 12.99
CA SER A 387 -16.84 -24.97 13.97
C SER A 387 -16.55 -24.46 15.38
N GLN A 388 -16.22 -23.18 15.53
CA GLN A 388 -15.98 -22.52 16.81
C GLN A 388 -17.20 -21.74 17.34
N ASP A 389 -18.28 -21.65 16.56
CA ASP A 389 -19.50 -20.93 16.92
C ASP A 389 -20.41 -21.86 17.78
N ASN A 390 -20.01 -22.09 19.01
CA ASN A 390 -20.63 -23.04 19.94
C ASN A 390 -21.29 -22.40 21.19
N GLY A 391 -21.36 -21.06 21.24
CA GLY A 391 -21.89 -20.29 22.35
C GLY A 391 -20.86 -19.84 23.39
N ASP A 392 -19.61 -20.22 23.26
CA ASP A 392 -18.50 -19.84 24.16
C ASP A 392 -17.55 -18.79 23.58
N SER A 393 -17.82 -18.27 22.37
CA SER A 393 -16.95 -17.34 21.67
C SER A 393 -16.66 -16.09 22.51
N VAL A 394 -17.65 -15.46 23.10
CA VAL A 394 -17.49 -14.28 23.98
C VAL A 394 -16.56 -14.58 25.14
N THR A 395 -16.75 -15.73 25.82
CA THR A 395 -15.95 -16.12 26.97
C THR A 395 -14.48 -16.32 26.58
N ASN A 396 -14.24 -17.03 25.48
CA ASN A 396 -12.88 -17.31 24.98
C ASN A 396 -12.17 -16.04 24.52
N ILE A 397 -12.86 -15.13 23.79
CA ILE A 397 -12.32 -13.85 23.36
C ILE A 397 -11.97 -12.96 24.55
N LEU A 398 -12.77 -12.92 25.60
CA LEU A 398 -12.45 -12.15 26.82
C LEU A 398 -11.27 -12.73 27.57
N LYS A 399 -11.19 -14.07 27.75
CA LYS A 399 -10.01 -14.75 28.31
C LYS A 399 -8.76 -14.43 27.49
N PHE A 400 -8.86 -14.46 26.16
CA PHE A 400 -7.78 -14.08 25.26
C PHE A 400 -7.41 -12.59 25.44
N MET A 401 -8.36 -11.68 25.48
CA MET A 401 -8.11 -10.25 25.70
C MET A 401 -7.35 -9.99 27.01
N PHE A 402 -7.72 -10.66 28.08
CA PHE A 402 -7.09 -10.54 29.41
C PHE A 402 -5.81 -11.39 29.59
N SER A 403 -5.43 -12.16 28.57
CA SER A 403 -4.26 -13.06 28.56
C SER A 403 -4.39 -14.31 29.46
N ASP A 404 -5.62 -14.70 29.81
CA ASP A 404 -5.92 -15.99 30.47
C ASP A 404 -5.94 -17.15 29.45
N LEU A 405 -6.02 -16.82 28.17
CA LEU A 405 -5.92 -17.72 27.02
C LEU A 405 -4.93 -17.13 26.01
N SER A 406 -4.04 -17.94 25.47
CA SER A 406 -3.05 -17.52 24.47
C SER A 406 -3.56 -17.76 23.05
N GLY A 407 -3.14 -16.93 22.13
CA GLY A 407 -3.23 -17.16 20.69
C GLY A 407 -1.89 -17.61 20.11
N GLU A 408 -1.86 -17.72 18.79
CA GLU A 408 -0.67 -18.10 18.04
C GLU A 408 -0.22 -16.97 17.11
N LYS A 409 1.08 -16.83 16.89
CA LYS A 409 1.65 -15.88 15.90
C LYS A 409 1.69 -16.54 14.52
N LEU A 410 0.53 -16.94 13.99
CA LEU A 410 0.37 -17.72 12.77
C LEU A 410 0.98 -17.08 11.51
N PHE A 411 1.04 -15.75 11.47
CA PHE A 411 1.48 -14.98 10.29
C PHE A 411 2.77 -14.20 10.55
N LYS A 412 3.58 -14.68 11.49
CA LYS A 412 4.93 -14.16 11.72
C LYS A 412 5.95 -15.18 11.26
N SER A 413 6.79 -14.81 10.30
CA SER A 413 7.92 -15.62 9.92
C SER A 413 9.07 -15.49 10.92
N THR A 414 10.03 -16.40 10.84
CA THR A 414 11.30 -16.35 11.59
C THR A 414 12.36 -15.49 10.89
N LYS A 415 12.05 -14.97 9.70
CA LYS A 415 12.94 -14.17 8.88
C LYS A 415 13.11 -12.77 9.44
N LYS A 416 14.26 -12.15 9.19
CA LYS A 416 14.48 -10.74 9.50
C LYS A 416 13.63 -9.85 8.61
N VAL A 417 13.04 -8.81 9.19
CA VAL A 417 12.21 -7.84 8.46
C VAL A 417 13.06 -6.64 8.05
N VAL A 418 13.20 -6.44 6.74
CA VAL A 418 13.94 -5.32 6.15
C VAL A 418 12.97 -4.36 5.48
N VAL A 419 12.94 -3.11 5.97
CA VAL A 419 12.06 -2.07 5.45
C VAL A 419 12.84 -1.08 4.61
N PHE A 420 12.40 -0.88 3.38
CA PHE A 420 12.97 0.06 2.42
C PHE A 420 12.04 1.24 2.16
N TYR A 421 12.58 2.45 2.12
CA TYR A 421 11.97 3.55 1.40
C TYR A 421 12.57 3.62 0.00
N GLY A 422 11.78 3.28 -1.03
CA GLY A 422 12.25 3.05 -2.40
C GLY A 422 12.52 4.30 -3.24
N GLY A 423 12.39 5.53 -2.68
CA GLY A 423 12.70 6.77 -3.38
C GLY A 423 11.53 7.43 -4.13
N GLY A 424 10.29 6.92 -3.94
CA GLY A 424 9.05 7.53 -4.43
C GLY A 424 8.56 7.00 -5.78
N PHE A 425 9.20 6.00 -6.35
CA PHE A 425 8.76 5.24 -7.55
C PHE A 425 8.50 6.08 -8.81
N TYR A 426 9.27 7.15 -9.00
CA TYR A 426 9.29 7.90 -10.27
C TYR A 426 10.14 7.19 -11.33
N ASN A 427 9.92 7.49 -12.61
CA ASN A 427 10.73 6.94 -13.72
C ASN A 427 12.18 7.43 -13.66
N ASN A 428 13.03 6.71 -12.94
CA ASN A 428 14.46 6.99 -12.78
C ASN A 428 15.26 5.74 -12.41
N GLY A 429 16.60 5.86 -12.38
CA GLY A 429 17.51 4.76 -12.06
C GLY A 429 17.34 4.17 -10.66
N ILE A 430 16.96 4.98 -9.65
CA ILE A 430 16.75 4.51 -8.28
C ILE A 430 15.55 3.56 -8.22
N THR A 431 14.47 3.92 -8.92
CA THR A 431 13.27 3.07 -9.02
C THR A 431 13.57 1.74 -9.72
N ASN A 432 14.31 1.76 -10.84
CA ASN A 432 14.71 0.52 -11.50
C ASN A 432 15.63 -0.33 -10.60
N SER A 433 16.54 0.30 -9.88
CA SER A 433 17.44 -0.40 -8.95
C SER A 433 16.70 -1.11 -7.81
N ILE A 434 15.71 -0.49 -7.15
CA ILE A 434 14.93 -1.13 -6.07
C ILE A 434 14.02 -2.23 -6.63
N ILE A 435 13.48 -2.06 -7.85
CA ILE A 435 12.71 -3.10 -8.54
C ILE A 435 13.60 -4.31 -8.82
N ASN A 436 14.80 -4.12 -9.41
CA ASN A 436 15.76 -5.19 -9.64
C ASN A 436 16.16 -5.89 -8.34
N LEU A 437 16.45 -5.11 -7.28
CA LEU A 437 16.75 -5.67 -5.96
C LEU A 437 15.61 -6.56 -5.45
N SER A 438 14.36 -6.13 -5.61
CA SER A 438 13.21 -6.93 -5.20
C SER A 438 13.09 -8.28 -5.93
N LYS A 439 13.57 -8.38 -7.18
CA LYS A 439 13.52 -9.61 -7.98
C LYS A 439 14.57 -10.64 -7.58
N VAL A 440 15.74 -10.18 -7.12
CA VAL A 440 16.88 -11.04 -6.80
C VAL A 440 17.16 -11.18 -5.30
N PHE A 441 16.32 -10.58 -4.46
CA PHE A 441 16.47 -10.57 -3.01
C PHE A 441 16.34 -11.96 -2.38
N ASN A 442 17.02 -12.21 -1.29
CA ASN A 442 17.01 -13.50 -0.59
C ASN A 442 15.78 -13.64 0.32
N TYR A 443 14.65 -14.02 -0.25
CA TYR A 443 13.40 -14.23 0.47
C TYR A 443 13.38 -15.46 1.38
N ASP A 444 14.42 -16.30 1.37
CA ASP A 444 14.51 -17.41 2.32
C ASP A 444 14.96 -16.94 3.70
N LYS A 445 15.73 -15.86 3.76
CA LYS A 445 16.26 -15.26 5.01
C LYS A 445 15.51 -14.02 5.48
N TYR A 446 14.92 -13.26 4.55
CA TYR A 446 14.40 -11.92 4.84
C TYR A 446 12.99 -11.70 4.29
N GLU A 447 12.21 -10.88 5.00
CA GLU A 447 10.97 -10.28 4.51
C GLU A 447 11.29 -8.88 3.95
N PHE A 448 10.89 -8.62 2.70
CA PHE A 448 11.11 -7.36 2.02
C PHE A 448 9.87 -6.46 2.15
N VAL A 449 10.01 -5.34 2.81
CA VAL A 449 8.90 -4.40 3.03
C VAL A 449 9.22 -3.06 2.39
N ILE A 450 8.35 -2.54 1.55
CA ILE A 450 8.39 -1.17 1.03
C ILE A 450 7.48 -0.29 1.87
N ILE A 451 7.99 0.87 2.29
CA ILE A 451 7.15 1.95 2.79
C ILE A 451 7.10 3.11 1.79
N GLU A 452 5.88 3.59 1.50
CA GLU A 452 5.66 4.73 0.61
C GLU A 452 4.56 5.65 1.17
N ASN A 453 4.51 6.90 0.68
CA ASN A 453 3.36 7.77 0.93
C ASN A 453 2.13 7.26 0.16
N GLN A 454 0.96 7.82 0.46
CA GLN A 454 -0.22 7.59 -0.35
C GLN A 454 0.08 7.89 -1.83
N LEU A 455 -0.12 6.88 -2.68
CA LEU A 455 0.10 7.01 -4.11
C LEU A 455 -1.12 7.67 -4.75
N VAL A 456 -0.86 8.74 -5.50
CA VAL A 456 -1.90 9.49 -6.24
C VAL A 456 -1.56 9.65 -7.73
N ASN A 457 -0.46 9.04 -8.19
CA ASN A 457 0.08 9.18 -9.52
C ASN A 457 0.19 7.82 -10.19
N GLU A 458 -0.34 7.69 -11.40
CA GLU A 458 -0.36 6.45 -12.18
C GLU A 458 1.07 5.94 -12.48
N GLU A 459 2.03 6.82 -12.76
CA GLU A 459 3.45 6.47 -12.96
C GLU A 459 4.02 5.66 -11.80
N LYS A 460 3.72 6.09 -10.56
CA LYS A 460 4.20 5.41 -9.35
C LYS A 460 3.54 4.04 -9.18
N LEU A 461 2.24 3.95 -9.44
CA LEU A 461 1.50 2.69 -9.38
C LEU A 461 2.09 1.66 -10.34
N GLN A 462 2.27 2.04 -11.61
CA GLN A 462 2.86 1.17 -12.64
C GLN A 462 4.26 0.69 -12.26
N ASN A 463 5.09 1.55 -11.67
CA ASN A 463 6.41 1.13 -11.20
C ASN A 463 6.33 0.21 -9.98
N MET A 464 5.38 0.41 -9.07
CA MET A 464 5.20 -0.48 -7.92
C MET A 464 4.65 -1.86 -8.31
N GLU A 465 3.83 -1.96 -9.36
CA GLU A 465 3.35 -3.23 -9.92
C GLU A 465 4.49 -4.10 -10.50
N ARG A 466 5.63 -3.49 -10.83
CA ARG A 466 6.83 -4.21 -11.32
C ARG A 466 7.65 -4.85 -10.20
N LEU A 467 7.38 -4.53 -8.92
CA LEU A 467 8.03 -5.19 -7.79
C LEU A 467 7.75 -6.69 -7.78
N ASP A 468 8.62 -7.47 -7.13
CA ASP A 468 8.35 -8.89 -6.90
C ASP A 468 7.06 -9.05 -6.07
N LYS A 469 6.26 -10.06 -6.38
CA LYS A 469 4.96 -10.31 -5.73
C LYS A 469 5.06 -10.63 -4.23
N ARG A 470 6.26 -11.01 -3.75
CA ARG A 470 6.54 -11.28 -2.33
C ARG A 470 6.82 -10.02 -1.51
N VAL A 471 6.95 -8.85 -2.15
CA VAL A 471 7.18 -7.57 -1.49
C VAL A 471 5.93 -7.13 -0.75
N HIS A 472 6.08 -6.86 0.54
CA HIS A 472 5.03 -6.21 1.33
C HIS A 472 5.06 -4.70 1.12
N VAL A 473 3.89 -4.09 0.93
CA VAL A 473 3.79 -2.64 0.73
C VAL A 473 2.96 -2.01 1.84
N ILE A 474 3.59 -1.17 2.65
CA ILE A 474 2.92 -0.39 3.69
C ILE A 474 2.87 1.10 3.31
N THR A 475 1.86 1.81 3.80
CA THR A 475 1.63 3.21 3.45
C THR A 475 1.77 4.13 4.66
N LYS A 476 2.59 5.17 4.51
CA LYS A 476 2.63 6.27 5.46
C LYS A 476 1.55 7.28 5.11
N PHE A 477 0.49 7.32 5.93
CA PHE A 477 -0.52 8.36 5.83
C PHE A 477 0.07 9.73 6.20
N SER A 478 -0.34 10.78 5.49
CA SER A 478 0.14 12.14 5.66
C SER A 478 -0.24 12.80 7.00
N TYR A 479 -1.22 12.25 7.71
CA TYR A 479 -1.63 12.73 9.02
C TYR A 479 -0.57 12.41 10.06
N THR A 480 0.22 13.39 10.43
CA THR A 480 1.13 13.29 11.58
C THR A 480 0.46 13.92 12.80
N ASN A 481 0.49 13.20 13.92
CA ASN A 481 0.08 13.76 15.19
C ASN A 481 1.18 14.71 15.67
N ARG A 482 0.93 16.02 15.66
CA ARG A 482 1.91 17.02 16.07
C ARG A 482 1.21 18.21 16.74
N ASN A 483 1.76 18.66 17.84
CA ASN A 483 1.38 19.93 18.44
C ASN A 483 2.23 21.09 17.86
N ILE A 484 2.02 22.30 18.35
CA ILE A 484 2.74 23.50 17.90
C ILE A 484 4.25 23.32 18.08
N PHE A 485 4.70 22.78 19.22
CA PHE A 485 6.15 22.58 19.49
C PHE A 485 6.77 21.55 18.56
N ASP A 486 6.06 20.46 18.27
CA ASP A 486 6.50 19.46 17.28
C ASP A 486 6.60 20.08 15.89
N THR A 487 5.62 20.90 15.51
CA THR A 487 5.58 21.58 14.20
C THR A 487 6.75 22.56 14.06
N ILE A 488 7.02 23.39 15.08
CA ILE A 488 8.14 24.33 15.09
C ILE A 488 9.46 23.55 15.02
N SER A 489 9.62 22.50 15.85
CA SER A 489 10.85 21.69 15.87
C SER A 489 11.12 20.98 14.54
N GLN A 490 10.07 20.44 13.91
CA GLN A 490 10.17 19.81 12.58
C GLN A 490 10.51 20.84 11.49
N ASN A 491 9.88 22.03 11.53
CA ASN A 491 10.18 23.10 10.59
C ASN A 491 11.61 23.62 10.73
N LEU A 492 12.12 23.74 11.96
CA LEU A 492 13.53 24.06 12.23
C LEU A 492 14.47 23.02 11.63
N LEU A 493 14.19 21.73 11.87
CA LEU A 493 14.96 20.63 11.27
C LEU A 493 14.97 20.74 9.74
N TYR A 494 13.80 20.91 9.11
CA TYR A 494 13.66 20.91 7.65
C TYR A 494 14.22 22.14 6.95
N ARG A 495 14.53 23.22 7.69
CA ARG A 495 15.17 24.42 7.16
C ARG A 495 16.66 24.54 7.52
N GLN A 496 17.03 24.16 8.73
CA GLN A 496 18.37 24.43 9.26
C GLN A 496 19.25 23.17 9.39
N GLY A 497 18.63 21.97 9.39
CA GLY A 497 19.31 20.72 9.67
C GLY A 497 19.39 20.41 11.17
N PHE A 498 19.76 19.17 11.52
CA PHE A 498 19.75 18.66 12.87
C PHE A 498 20.81 19.28 13.82
N ASN A 499 21.87 19.88 13.26
CA ASN A 499 22.95 20.50 14.04
C ASN A 499 22.66 21.98 14.41
N SER A 500 21.47 22.48 14.11
CA SER A 500 21.06 23.83 14.49
C SER A 500 20.98 24.00 16.02
N LYS A 501 21.50 25.13 16.52
CA LYS A 501 21.49 25.52 17.96
C LYS A 501 20.07 25.69 18.53
N PHE A 502 19.07 25.89 17.67
CA PHE A 502 17.68 26.11 18.05
C PHE A 502 16.87 24.82 18.18
N ILE A 503 17.49 23.67 17.91
CA ILE A 503 16.82 22.37 17.94
C ILE A 503 17.06 21.68 19.28
N ILE A 504 15.97 21.29 19.94
CA ILE A 504 16.00 20.39 21.10
C ILE A 504 16.03 18.96 20.58
N LYS A 505 17.23 18.40 20.47
CA LYS A 505 17.47 17.08 19.86
C LYS A 505 16.68 15.95 20.51
N SER A 506 16.54 15.96 21.84
CA SER A 506 15.76 14.96 22.59
C SER A 506 14.26 15.02 22.26
N HIS A 507 13.72 16.23 22.06
CA HIS A 507 12.33 16.42 21.67
C HIS A 507 12.05 15.87 20.25
N LEU A 508 12.92 16.21 19.29
CA LEU A 508 12.81 15.67 17.91
C LEU A 508 12.90 14.14 17.88
N LYS A 509 13.85 13.54 18.59
CA LYS A 509 13.98 12.08 18.69
C LYS A 509 12.68 11.46 19.21
N LYS A 510 12.11 12.02 20.29
CA LYS A 510 10.85 11.55 20.86
C LYS A 510 9.68 11.69 19.87
N TYR A 511 9.60 12.82 19.17
CA TYR A 511 8.56 13.09 18.16
C TYR A 511 8.62 12.05 17.02
N PHE A 512 9.76 11.88 16.37
CA PHE A 512 9.90 10.93 15.26
C PHE A 512 9.77 9.47 15.68
N SER A 513 10.22 9.10 16.88
CA SER A 513 10.00 7.76 17.44
C SER A 513 8.51 7.46 17.63
N MET A 514 7.71 8.45 18.03
CA MET A 514 6.26 8.32 18.13
C MET A 514 5.60 8.25 16.74
N ASP A 515 6.05 9.05 15.77
CA ASP A 515 5.55 8.99 14.39
C ASP A 515 5.90 7.64 13.74
N PHE A 516 7.11 7.13 14.01
CA PHE A 516 7.50 5.78 13.61
C PHE A 516 6.51 4.74 14.16
N LYS A 517 6.22 4.78 15.45
CA LYS A 517 5.27 3.85 16.08
C LYS A 517 3.84 3.98 15.52
N ARG A 518 3.41 5.20 15.19
CA ARG A 518 2.12 5.44 14.53
C ARG A 518 2.03 4.79 13.15
N VAL A 519 3.14 4.81 12.39
CA VAL A 519 3.21 4.26 11.03
C VAL A 519 3.34 2.74 11.05
N PHE A 520 4.24 2.21 11.87
CA PHE A 520 4.63 0.80 11.87
C PHE A 520 3.87 -0.06 12.92
N GLY A 521 3.12 0.57 13.83
CA GLY A 521 2.36 -0.15 14.87
C GLY A 521 3.25 -1.09 15.69
N ASN A 522 2.94 -2.38 15.65
CA ASN A 522 3.72 -3.46 16.27
C ASN A 522 4.66 -4.18 15.29
N LEU A 523 4.79 -3.73 14.05
CA LEU A 523 5.86 -4.21 13.17
C LEU A 523 7.21 -3.88 13.82
N ASP A 524 8.08 -4.87 13.90
CA ASP A 524 9.40 -4.77 14.53
C ASP A 524 10.49 -5.03 13.46
N PRO A 525 10.86 -3.99 12.69
CA PRO A 525 11.89 -4.13 11.67
C PRO A 525 13.27 -4.40 12.29
N ASP A 526 14.02 -5.32 11.72
CA ASP A 526 15.42 -5.54 12.04
C ASP A 526 16.33 -4.49 11.40
N VAL A 527 16.01 -4.11 10.16
CA VAL A 527 16.78 -3.16 9.35
C VAL A 527 15.88 -2.14 8.69
N LEU A 528 16.25 -0.86 8.72
CA LEU A 528 15.64 0.22 7.96
C LEU A 528 16.62 0.78 6.93
N ILE A 529 16.19 0.89 5.68
CA ILE A 529 17.01 1.37 4.57
C ILE A 529 16.31 2.52 3.85
N ASP A 530 16.83 3.74 4.01
CA ASP A 530 16.48 4.85 3.11
C ASP A 530 17.23 4.65 1.79
N TYR A 531 16.60 3.86 0.90
CA TYR A 531 17.19 3.53 -0.40
C TYR A 531 17.15 4.71 -1.35
N GLY A 532 16.23 5.66 -1.15
CA GLY A 532 16.11 6.85 -2.01
C GLY A 532 17.20 7.89 -1.80
N GLY A 533 17.57 8.18 -0.55
CA GLY A 533 18.63 9.13 -0.18
C GLY A 533 18.35 10.62 -0.44
N TYR A 534 17.14 11.01 -0.91
CA TYR A 534 16.80 12.39 -1.30
C TYR A 534 15.59 12.98 -0.57
N ASN A 535 14.87 12.19 0.21
CA ASN A 535 13.64 12.61 0.87
C ASN A 535 13.84 12.84 2.36
N LYS A 536 14.07 14.10 2.76
CA LYS A 536 14.29 14.48 4.17
C LYS A 536 13.22 14.00 5.16
N ILE A 537 11.97 13.73 4.69
CA ILE A 537 10.87 13.28 5.55
C ILE A 537 11.09 11.83 5.99
N PHE A 538 11.37 10.93 5.02
CA PHE A 538 11.68 9.53 5.32
C PHE A 538 13.06 9.39 5.97
N THR A 539 14.06 10.15 5.52
CA THR A 539 15.37 10.17 6.15
C THR A 539 15.26 10.53 7.65
N ALA A 540 14.48 11.57 8.01
CA ALA A 540 14.28 11.96 9.40
C ALA A 540 13.51 10.89 10.19
N LEU A 541 12.48 10.28 9.59
CA LEU A 541 11.71 9.20 10.22
C LEU A 541 12.62 8.00 10.56
N PHE A 542 13.49 7.58 9.64
CA PHE A 542 14.41 6.45 9.83
C PHE A 542 15.55 6.80 10.75
N ALA A 543 16.14 8.01 10.62
CA ALA A 543 17.24 8.47 11.48
C ALA A 543 16.92 8.36 12.99
N PHE A 544 15.66 8.61 13.36
CA PHE A 544 15.21 8.59 14.76
C PHE A 544 14.36 7.38 15.13
N ALA A 545 14.21 6.41 14.23
CA ALA A 545 13.52 5.17 14.51
C ALA A 545 14.24 4.35 15.60
N PRO A 546 13.48 3.67 16.49
CA PRO A 546 14.06 2.80 17.52
C PRO A 546 14.39 1.40 16.94
N VAL A 547 15.16 1.34 15.87
CA VAL A 547 15.56 0.12 15.16
C VAL A 547 17.07 -0.05 15.25
N LYS A 548 17.52 -1.30 15.34
CA LYS A 548 18.93 -1.64 15.61
C LYS A 548 19.85 -1.20 14.48
N VAL A 549 19.48 -1.49 13.23
CA VAL A 549 20.30 -1.19 12.05
C VAL A 549 19.56 -0.23 11.13
N LYS A 550 20.21 0.87 10.79
CA LYS A 550 19.68 1.90 9.88
C LYS A 550 20.71 2.26 8.84
N ALA A 551 20.29 2.26 7.58
CA ALA A 551 21.15 2.61 6.46
C ALA A 551 20.51 3.66 5.54
N ILE A 552 21.36 4.37 4.81
CA ILE A 552 20.96 5.30 3.76
C ILE A 552 21.82 5.07 2.53
N PHE A 553 21.19 4.98 1.35
CA PHE A 553 21.87 4.80 0.07
C PHE A 553 22.15 6.13 -0.61
N LEU A 554 23.31 6.22 -1.23
CA LEU A 554 23.82 7.36 -1.99
C LEU A 554 24.02 6.93 -3.44
N HIS A 555 23.13 7.37 -4.33
CA HIS A 555 23.12 6.96 -5.73
C HIS A 555 23.98 7.81 -6.67
N ALA A 556 24.73 8.76 -6.12
CA ALA A 556 25.62 9.67 -6.87
C ALA A 556 26.64 10.30 -5.92
N ASN A 557 27.56 11.11 -6.48
CA ASN A 557 28.34 12.06 -5.69
C ASN A 557 27.37 13.12 -5.10
N MET A 558 27.07 12.97 -3.81
CA MET A 558 26.05 13.78 -3.12
C MET A 558 26.48 15.23 -2.95
N PHE A 559 27.76 15.51 -2.94
CA PHE A 559 28.28 16.89 -2.91
C PHE A 559 28.00 17.61 -4.23
N GLU A 560 28.16 16.95 -5.36
CA GLU A 560 27.80 17.49 -6.66
C GLU A 560 26.29 17.70 -6.78
N GLU A 561 25.48 16.72 -6.35
CA GLU A 561 24.03 16.84 -6.31
C GLU A 561 23.54 18.00 -5.44
N TYR A 562 24.25 18.30 -4.34
CA TYR A 562 23.97 19.47 -3.48
C TYR A 562 24.18 20.80 -4.22
N HIS A 563 25.18 20.90 -5.09
CA HIS A 563 25.50 22.10 -5.86
C HIS A 563 24.81 22.19 -7.23
N LYS A 564 24.15 21.10 -7.65
CA LYS A 564 23.49 20.98 -8.95
C LYS A 564 22.35 22.00 -9.13
N LYS A 565 22.44 22.77 -10.21
CA LYS A 565 21.41 23.72 -10.63
C LYS A 565 20.76 23.25 -11.93
N ILE A 566 19.44 23.37 -12.02
CA ILE A 566 18.68 23.18 -13.27
C ILE A 566 17.96 24.52 -13.52
N ASN A 567 18.15 25.11 -14.66
CA ASN A 567 17.63 26.45 -15.03
C ASN A 567 17.96 27.51 -13.95
N GLY A 568 19.18 27.47 -13.40
CA GLY A 568 19.64 28.42 -12.38
C GLY A 568 19.15 28.15 -10.95
N VAL A 569 18.25 27.18 -10.75
CA VAL A 569 17.68 26.84 -9.44
C VAL A 569 18.33 25.57 -8.87
N TYR A 570 18.69 25.59 -7.58
CA TYR A 570 19.21 24.41 -6.89
C TYR A 570 18.11 23.35 -6.74
N LYS A 571 18.34 22.17 -7.34
CA LYS A 571 17.34 21.06 -7.34
C LYS A 571 17.20 20.38 -5.99
N HIS A 572 18.33 19.99 -5.36
CA HIS A 572 18.34 19.12 -4.17
C HIS A 572 18.91 19.80 -2.93
N LYS A 573 19.52 20.97 -3.04
CA LYS A 573 20.29 21.64 -1.98
C LYS A 573 19.58 21.67 -0.62
N TRP A 574 18.32 22.08 -0.59
CA TRP A 574 17.58 22.26 0.66
C TRP A 574 17.20 20.94 1.35
N ASN A 575 16.95 19.88 0.59
CA ASN A 575 16.72 18.57 1.14
C ASN A 575 18.04 17.95 1.61
N LEU A 576 19.08 18.00 0.78
CA LEU A 576 20.39 17.40 1.10
C LEU A 576 21.06 18.08 2.31
N LYS A 577 20.90 19.40 2.49
CA LYS A 577 21.36 20.09 3.70
C LYS A 577 20.81 19.45 4.98
N VAL A 578 19.56 19.08 4.99
CA VAL A 578 18.93 18.40 6.13
C VAL A 578 19.44 16.98 6.26
N ILE A 579 19.48 16.23 5.15
CA ILE A 579 19.90 14.84 5.09
C ILE A 579 21.35 14.69 5.57
N PHE A 580 22.28 15.52 5.10
CA PHE A 580 23.68 15.52 5.55
C PHE A 580 23.79 15.68 7.07
N SER A 581 22.99 16.56 7.67
CA SER A 581 22.98 16.77 9.12
C SER A 581 22.44 15.54 9.91
N LEU A 582 21.85 14.56 9.23
CA LEU A 582 21.28 13.34 9.81
C LEU A 582 22.15 12.09 9.57
N TYR A 583 23.19 12.16 8.73
CA TYR A 583 24.01 10.99 8.38
C TYR A 583 24.58 10.27 9.60
N ASP A 584 24.97 11.01 10.61
CA ASP A 584 25.54 10.42 11.82
C ASP A 584 24.55 9.60 12.65
N GLN A 585 23.25 9.69 12.35
CA GLN A 585 22.19 8.87 12.97
C GLN A 585 22.02 7.50 12.29
N PHE A 586 22.71 7.24 11.17
CA PHE A 586 22.71 5.97 10.46
C PHE A 586 23.94 5.14 10.84
N ASP A 587 23.78 3.81 10.82
CA ASP A 587 24.85 2.85 11.11
C ASP A 587 25.69 2.57 9.86
N ARG A 588 25.05 2.64 8.67
CA ARG A 588 25.71 2.54 7.37
C ARG A 588 25.22 3.62 6.41
N ILE A 589 26.16 4.14 5.64
CA ILE A 589 25.96 5.08 4.53
C ILE A 589 26.54 4.40 3.30
N VAL A 590 25.69 3.99 2.39
CA VAL A 590 26.01 3.04 1.32
C VAL A 590 26.06 3.75 -0.02
N SER A 591 27.22 3.84 -0.65
CA SER A 591 27.35 4.31 -2.02
C SER A 591 27.18 3.15 -3.02
N VAL A 592 26.61 3.41 -4.20
CA VAL A 592 26.32 2.38 -5.22
C VAL A 592 27.51 1.98 -6.08
N SER A 593 28.70 2.51 -5.81
CA SER A 593 29.97 2.08 -6.41
C SER A 593 31.13 2.52 -5.53
N GLU A 594 32.28 1.84 -5.67
CA GLU A 594 33.46 2.15 -4.85
C GLU A 594 34.00 3.56 -5.15
N SER A 595 34.08 3.95 -6.42
CA SER A 595 34.57 5.28 -6.81
C SER A 595 33.68 6.41 -6.25
N VAL A 596 32.34 6.21 -6.28
CA VAL A 596 31.41 7.16 -5.65
C VAL A 596 31.54 7.16 -4.13
N ASN A 597 31.86 6.01 -3.52
CA ASN A 597 32.11 5.92 -2.07
C ASN A 597 33.33 6.73 -1.64
N GLU A 598 34.45 6.60 -2.38
CA GLU A 598 35.68 7.36 -2.12
C GLU A 598 35.45 8.89 -2.24
N GLU A 599 34.71 9.34 -3.28
CA GLU A 599 34.35 10.75 -3.44
C GLU A 599 33.44 11.24 -2.30
N ASN A 600 32.42 10.47 -1.95
CA ASN A 600 31.51 10.82 -0.87
C ASN A 600 32.23 10.82 0.50
N GLN A 601 33.15 9.87 0.76
CA GLN A 601 33.97 9.86 1.97
C GLN A 601 34.79 11.15 2.09
N LYS A 602 35.45 11.56 0.99
CA LYS A 602 36.26 12.79 0.96
C LYS A 602 35.41 14.04 1.19
N ASN A 603 34.22 14.11 0.58
CA ASN A 603 33.44 15.34 0.54
C ASN A 603 32.45 15.48 1.72
N LEU A 604 32.06 14.38 2.37
CA LEU A 604 31.02 14.36 3.40
C LEU A 604 31.56 13.96 4.78
N ALA A 605 32.88 13.77 4.94
CA ALA A 605 33.51 13.35 6.23
C ALA A 605 33.11 14.26 7.40
N GLU A 606 32.94 15.56 7.17
CA GLU A 606 32.58 16.54 8.21
C GLU A 606 31.21 16.27 8.88
N PHE A 607 30.32 15.53 8.20
CA PHE A 607 28.96 15.22 8.68
C PHE A 607 28.87 13.86 9.39
N ILE A 608 29.95 13.09 9.43
CA ILE A 608 29.93 11.68 9.82
C ILE A 608 31.03 11.38 10.83
N THR A 609 30.65 10.84 11.98
CA THR A 609 31.60 10.28 12.95
C THR A 609 32.11 8.93 12.45
N ASN A 610 33.43 8.77 12.31
CA ASN A 610 34.07 7.57 11.78
C ASN A 610 33.63 7.20 10.33
N PRO A 611 33.85 8.10 9.36
CA PRO A 611 33.36 7.89 7.99
C PRO A 611 33.91 6.58 7.38
N LEU A 612 35.16 6.21 7.59
CA LEU A 612 35.76 4.97 7.07
C LEU A 612 35.05 3.69 7.56
N LYS A 613 34.43 3.74 8.74
CA LYS A 613 33.68 2.59 9.28
C LYS A 613 32.23 2.57 8.81
N LYS A 614 31.60 3.75 8.68
CA LYS A 614 30.17 3.87 8.34
C LYS A 614 29.89 3.88 6.85
N MET A 615 30.82 4.44 6.05
CA MET A 615 30.64 4.57 4.60
C MET A 615 31.23 3.33 3.90
N ILE A 616 30.35 2.65 3.17
CA ILE A 616 30.67 1.43 2.42
C ILE A 616 30.12 1.55 1.00
N SER A 617 30.56 0.68 0.11
CA SER A 617 29.95 0.51 -1.23
C SER A 617 29.14 -0.77 -1.30
N ILE A 618 27.97 -0.73 -1.91
CA ILE A 618 27.19 -1.91 -2.33
C ILE A 618 26.57 -1.54 -3.68
N GLU A 619 26.96 -2.26 -4.71
CA GLU A 619 26.57 -2.02 -6.09
C GLU A 619 25.10 -2.36 -6.32
N ASN A 620 24.47 -1.80 -7.38
CA ASN A 620 23.11 -2.17 -7.76
C ASN A 620 23.13 -3.55 -8.46
N VAL A 621 22.11 -4.33 -8.20
CA VAL A 621 21.85 -5.60 -8.90
C VAL A 621 21.04 -5.38 -10.18
N ILE A 622 20.98 -6.39 -11.04
CA ILE A 622 20.28 -6.32 -12.33
C ILE A 622 19.42 -7.57 -12.56
N ASP A 623 18.15 -7.39 -12.95
CA ASP A 623 17.30 -8.50 -13.40
C ASP A 623 17.61 -8.88 -14.84
N GLY A 624 18.75 -9.59 -15.04
CA GLY A 624 19.19 -10.02 -16.34
C GLY A 624 18.25 -11.02 -17.01
N GLY A 625 17.50 -11.80 -16.24
CA GLY A 625 16.52 -12.74 -16.77
C GLY A 625 15.37 -12.03 -17.48
N GLU A 626 14.81 -11.00 -16.87
CA GLU A 626 13.72 -10.21 -17.45
C GLU A 626 14.22 -9.41 -18.67
N ILE A 627 15.43 -8.83 -18.61
CA ILE A 627 16.04 -8.11 -19.72
C ILE A 627 16.17 -9.01 -20.95
N ILE A 628 16.74 -10.23 -20.80
CA ILE A 628 16.92 -11.18 -21.90
C ILE A 628 15.56 -11.63 -22.45
N LYS A 629 14.60 -11.92 -21.56
CA LYS A 629 13.25 -12.31 -21.95
C LYS A 629 12.57 -11.25 -22.82
N ILE A 630 12.57 -9.99 -22.36
CA ILE A 630 11.96 -8.87 -23.10
C ILE A 630 12.68 -8.66 -24.45
N ALA A 631 14.01 -8.72 -24.48
CA ALA A 631 14.77 -8.57 -25.69
C ALA A 631 14.47 -9.69 -26.72
N GLN A 632 14.31 -10.94 -26.26
CA GLN A 632 14.00 -12.09 -27.14
C GLN A 632 12.54 -12.08 -27.63
N GLU A 633 11.61 -11.55 -26.83
CA GLU A 633 10.20 -11.41 -27.21
C GLU A 633 9.99 -10.48 -28.43
N ALA A 634 11.00 -9.66 -28.78
CA ALA A 634 11.00 -8.81 -29.97
C ALA A 634 11.08 -9.59 -31.29
N HIS A 635 11.51 -10.84 -31.25
CA HIS A 635 11.55 -11.71 -32.43
C HIS A 635 10.18 -12.31 -32.79
N ASP A 636 9.20 -12.23 -31.86
CA ASP A 636 7.81 -12.64 -32.11
C ASP A 636 7.01 -11.49 -32.74
N LYS A 637 6.54 -11.68 -33.95
CA LYS A 637 5.99 -10.66 -34.88
C LYS A 637 4.78 -9.86 -34.40
N ASN A 638 4.29 -10.03 -33.14
CA ASN A 638 2.99 -9.51 -32.65
C ASN A 638 3.06 -8.83 -31.28
N LYS A 639 4.19 -8.25 -30.80
CA LYS A 639 4.22 -7.63 -29.47
C LYS A 639 4.33 -6.11 -29.50
N HIS A 640 3.64 -5.50 -28.52
CA HIS A 640 3.46 -4.06 -28.36
C HIS A 640 4.66 -3.41 -27.64
N ILE A 641 5.20 -2.30 -28.19
CA ILE A 641 6.06 -1.36 -27.44
C ILE A 641 5.17 -0.24 -26.90
N GLN A 642 5.27 0.05 -25.61
CA GLN A 642 4.62 1.21 -25.01
C GLN A 642 5.53 2.44 -25.13
N LEU A 643 5.09 3.43 -25.88
CA LEU A 643 5.69 4.74 -25.98
C LEU A 643 4.85 5.76 -25.22
N TYR A 644 5.50 6.70 -24.54
CA TYR A 644 4.83 7.81 -23.87
C TYR A 644 5.17 9.11 -24.60
N ASN A 645 4.17 9.79 -25.12
CA ASN A 645 4.31 11.12 -25.69
C ASN A 645 3.49 12.11 -24.82
N ASP A 646 4.18 13.14 -24.28
CA ASP A 646 3.60 14.22 -23.46
C ASP A 646 2.65 13.74 -22.32
N GLY A 647 2.99 12.61 -21.67
CA GLY A 647 2.24 12.06 -20.55
C GLY A 647 1.08 11.14 -20.94
N ASN A 648 0.80 10.95 -22.23
CA ASN A 648 -0.23 10.02 -22.71
C ASN A 648 0.39 8.69 -23.13
N LYS A 649 -0.22 7.59 -22.68
CA LYS A 649 0.13 6.23 -23.06
C LYS A 649 -0.31 5.96 -24.50
N VAL A 650 0.63 5.53 -25.33
CA VAL A 650 0.34 5.12 -26.71
C VAL A 650 0.88 3.70 -26.90
N ASP A 651 -0.01 2.75 -27.13
CA ASP A 651 0.35 1.37 -27.43
C ASP A 651 0.70 1.22 -28.89
N PHE A 652 1.91 0.73 -29.17
CA PHE A 652 2.34 0.38 -30.52
C PHE A 652 2.54 -1.12 -30.62
N THR A 653 1.98 -1.70 -31.68
CA THR A 653 2.41 -3.03 -32.15
C THR A 653 3.59 -2.81 -33.10
N ILE A 654 4.68 -3.50 -32.87
CA ILE A 654 5.80 -3.49 -33.82
C ILE A 654 5.37 -4.31 -35.06
N TYR A 655 4.67 -3.64 -35.95
CA TYR A 655 4.62 -4.04 -37.36
C TYR A 655 5.81 -3.40 -38.06
N ASN A 656 6.27 -4.07 -39.11
CA ASN A 656 7.28 -3.52 -40.03
C ASN A 656 7.03 -2.02 -40.26
N ILE A 657 7.98 -1.16 -39.88
CA ILE A 657 7.85 0.31 -39.83
C ILE A 657 7.38 0.93 -41.14
N ASN A 658 7.57 0.25 -42.26
CA ASN A 658 7.07 0.66 -43.55
C ASN A 658 5.52 0.72 -43.65
N GLU A 659 4.77 0.11 -42.71
CA GLU A 659 3.31 0.18 -42.68
C GLU A 659 2.77 1.29 -41.75
N VAL A 660 3.53 1.75 -40.76
CA VAL A 660 3.14 2.84 -39.84
C VAL A 660 3.10 4.19 -40.56
N ASN A 661 3.90 4.39 -41.60
CA ASN A 661 3.92 5.61 -42.41
C ASN A 661 2.62 5.87 -43.20
N LYS A 662 1.68 4.94 -43.24
CA LYS A 662 0.41 5.05 -44.00
C LYS A 662 -0.79 5.46 -43.18
N ARG A 663 -0.70 5.57 -41.82
CA ARG A 663 -1.79 5.99 -40.98
C ARG A 663 -1.48 7.37 -40.35
N ASN A 664 -2.32 8.35 -40.66
CA ASN A 664 -2.28 9.73 -40.13
C ASN A 664 -2.27 9.76 -38.60
N CYS A 665 -1.14 9.50 -37.95
CA CYS A 665 -0.90 9.76 -36.56
C CYS A 665 0.10 10.90 -36.43
N SER A 666 -0.17 11.87 -35.55
CA SER A 666 0.70 12.99 -35.21
C SER A 666 1.99 12.62 -34.48
N ILE A 667 2.40 11.36 -34.55
CA ILE A 667 3.61 10.82 -33.95
C ILE A 667 4.71 10.88 -35.04
N LYS A 668 5.79 11.62 -34.74
CA LYS A 668 7.02 11.56 -35.55
C LYS A 668 7.47 10.12 -35.60
N CYS A 669 7.62 9.57 -36.83
CA CYS A 669 8.02 8.19 -37.08
C CYS A 669 9.24 7.84 -36.24
N VAL A 670 9.15 6.75 -35.47
CA VAL A 670 10.29 6.16 -34.78
C VAL A 670 11.02 5.30 -35.83
N GLN A 671 12.23 5.70 -36.20
CA GLN A 671 13.05 4.88 -37.05
C GLN A 671 13.62 3.71 -36.25
N SER A 672 13.50 2.49 -36.74
CA SER A 672 14.11 1.31 -36.11
C SER A 672 15.49 1.05 -36.71
N PRO A 673 16.39 0.40 -35.96
CA PRO A 673 17.68 -0.04 -36.49
C PRO A 673 17.50 -0.94 -37.72
N SER A 674 18.28 -0.69 -38.78
CA SER A 674 18.33 -1.53 -39.96
C SER A 674 19.57 -2.41 -39.93
N LYS A 675 19.47 -3.63 -40.45
CA LYS A 675 20.63 -4.52 -40.58
C LYS A 675 21.67 -4.05 -41.63
N ASP A 676 21.25 -3.12 -42.47
CA ASP A 676 22.14 -2.54 -43.51
C ASP A 676 22.92 -1.34 -42.96
N ASP A 677 22.58 -0.85 -41.76
CA ASP A 677 23.23 0.27 -41.09
C ASP A 677 24.08 -0.22 -39.89
N ILE A 678 25.04 0.61 -39.48
CA ILE A 678 25.80 0.41 -38.25
C ILE A 678 25.10 1.23 -37.13
N ASN A 679 24.48 0.51 -36.19
CA ASN A 679 23.53 1.10 -35.22
C ASN A 679 24.17 1.28 -33.86
N TYR A 680 24.28 2.53 -33.42
CA TYR A 680 24.70 2.90 -32.07
C TYR A 680 23.49 3.31 -31.26
N VAL A 681 23.47 2.94 -29.97
CA VAL A 681 22.38 3.34 -29.02
C VAL A 681 22.94 3.96 -27.76
N SER A 682 22.26 4.99 -27.28
CA SER A 682 22.53 5.62 -25.97
C SER A 682 21.22 5.76 -25.21
N VAL A 683 21.20 5.33 -23.95
CA VAL A 683 20.01 5.42 -23.08
C VAL A 683 20.28 6.31 -21.90
N GLY A 684 19.47 7.35 -21.73
CA GLY A 684 19.62 8.25 -20.60
C GLY A 684 18.78 9.53 -20.72
N ARG A 685 18.56 10.19 -19.58
CA ARG A 685 17.82 11.45 -19.54
C ARG A 685 18.51 12.52 -20.39
N LEU A 686 17.76 13.29 -21.18
CA LEU A 686 18.31 14.40 -21.97
C LEU A 686 18.65 15.61 -21.07
N SER A 687 19.74 15.51 -20.35
CA SER A 687 20.19 16.45 -19.32
C SER A 687 21.72 16.60 -19.35
N PRO A 688 22.28 17.70 -18.76
CA PRO A 688 23.71 18.01 -18.87
C PRO A 688 24.64 16.89 -18.41
N GLU A 689 24.23 16.13 -17.38
CA GLU A 689 25.02 15.00 -16.86
C GLU A 689 25.22 13.85 -17.84
N LYS A 690 24.31 13.68 -18.79
CA LYS A 690 24.41 12.60 -19.81
C LYS A 690 25.22 13.00 -21.04
N ASN A 691 25.53 14.29 -21.20
CA ASN A 691 26.47 14.81 -22.17
C ASN A 691 26.24 14.38 -23.63
N HIS A 692 24.98 14.20 -24.02
CA HIS A 692 24.61 13.82 -25.38
C HIS A 692 25.12 14.81 -26.44
N SER A 693 25.34 16.07 -26.08
CA SER A 693 25.89 17.07 -27.04
C SER A 693 27.30 16.72 -27.51
N ASN A 694 28.17 16.24 -26.60
CA ASN A 694 29.52 15.79 -27.05
C ASN A 694 29.44 14.49 -27.84
N LEU A 695 28.52 13.59 -27.49
CA LEU A 695 28.27 12.38 -28.26
C LEU A 695 27.82 12.68 -29.69
N ILE A 696 26.88 13.60 -29.89
CA ILE A 696 26.39 14.03 -31.22
C ILE A 696 27.51 14.69 -32.02
N LYS A 697 28.33 15.55 -31.40
CA LYS A 697 29.50 16.18 -32.04
C LYS A 697 30.55 15.14 -32.46
N ALA A 698 30.81 14.16 -31.62
CA ALA A 698 31.72 13.05 -31.92
C ALA A 698 31.19 12.19 -33.08
N PHE A 699 29.88 11.93 -33.06
CA PHE A 699 29.23 11.09 -34.08
C PHE A 699 29.27 11.71 -35.48
N LYS A 700 29.26 13.06 -35.58
CA LYS A 700 29.48 13.74 -36.87
C LYS A 700 30.73 13.22 -37.62
N LYS A 701 31.85 13.04 -36.90
CA LYS A 701 33.10 12.55 -37.46
C LYS A 701 33.06 11.04 -37.84
N VAL A 702 32.17 10.30 -37.22
CA VAL A 702 31.90 8.88 -37.54
C VAL A 702 31.15 8.81 -38.86
N VAL A 703 30.08 9.59 -39.03
CA VAL A 703 29.28 9.66 -40.27
C VAL A 703 30.11 10.13 -41.46
N GLU A 704 31.09 11.04 -41.27
CA GLU A 704 32.03 11.46 -42.32
C GLU A 704 32.92 10.34 -42.82
N LYS A 705 33.10 9.24 -42.07
CA LYS A 705 33.90 8.07 -42.46
C LYS A 705 33.04 6.88 -42.86
N GLU A 706 31.87 6.75 -42.29
CA GLU A 706 30.92 5.65 -42.51
C GLU A 706 29.49 6.22 -42.51
N GLU A 707 29.03 6.54 -43.71
CA GLU A 707 27.78 7.28 -43.94
C GLU A 707 26.53 6.49 -43.45
N ASN A 708 26.57 5.16 -43.41
CA ASN A 708 25.52 4.28 -42.96
C ASN A 708 25.44 4.15 -41.40
N SER A 709 26.26 4.94 -40.69
CA SER A 709 26.18 4.93 -39.21
C SER A 709 24.94 5.67 -38.70
N LYS A 710 24.23 5.08 -37.77
CA LYS A 710 23.01 5.62 -37.10
C LYS A 710 23.21 5.64 -35.60
N LEU A 711 22.73 6.72 -34.94
CA LEU A 711 22.75 6.90 -33.47
C LEU A 711 21.33 7.10 -32.95
N PHE A 712 20.90 6.20 -32.13
CA PHE A 712 19.60 6.27 -31.44
C PHE A 712 19.79 6.73 -29.99
N ILE A 713 19.16 7.85 -29.60
CA ILE A 713 19.21 8.38 -28.24
C ILE A 713 17.82 8.19 -27.62
N ILE A 714 17.75 7.34 -26.60
CA ILE A 714 16.51 6.97 -25.91
C ILE A 714 16.46 7.73 -24.57
N GLY A 715 15.44 8.55 -24.38
CA GLY A 715 15.16 9.29 -23.14
C GLY A 715 14.52 10.63 -23.37
N ASN A 716 13.93 11.19 -22.31
CA ASN A 716 13.35 12.54 -22.28
C ASN A 716 14.14 13.45 -21.36
N GLY A 717 14.04 14.75 -21.58
CA GLY A 717 14.66 15.73 -20.68
C GLY A 717 14.68 17.17 -21.21
N PRO A 718 15.16 18.10 -20.37
CA PRO A 718 15.10 19.54 -20.68
C PRO A 718 15.94 19.94 -21.91
N LEU A 719 16.92 19.16 -22.31
CA LEU A 719 17.80 19.45 -23.45
C LEU A 719 17.26 18.98 -24.80
N TYR A 720 16.05 18.41 -24.89
CA TYR A 720 15.51 17.88 -26.16
C TYR A 720 15.59 18.88 -27.30
N ASN A 721 15.10 20.11 -27.09
CA ASN A 721 15.11 21.14 -28.13
C ASN A 721 16.51 21.60 -28.53
N ASP A 722 17.44 21.69 -27.57
CA ASP A 722 18.82 22.11 -27.83
C ASP A 722 19.58 21.02 -28.59
N LEU A 723 19.39 19.75 -28.24
CA LEU A 723 19.98 18.63 -28.95
C LEU A 723 19.42 18.50 -30.38
N ASN A 724 18.11 18.71 -30.56
CA ASN A 724 17.49 18.69 -31.89
C ASN A 724 18.05 19.83 -32.81
N LYS A 725 18.22 21.03 -32.23
CA LYS A 725 18.91 22.14 -32.97
C LYS A 725 20.34 21.77 -33.31
N LEU A 726 21.08 21.14 -32.39
CA LEU A 726 22.47 20.71 -32.66
C LEU A 726 22.54 19.68 -33.80
N ILE A 727 21.61 18.71 -33.83
CA ILE A 727 21.49 17.73 -34.91
C ILE A 727 21.30 18.44 -36.26
N GLN A 728 20.42 19.43 -36.35
CA GLN A 728 20.17 20.24 -37.54
C GLN A 728 21.40 21.03 -37.96
N GLN A 729 22.08 21.71 -37.03
CA GLN A 729 23.28 22.49 -37.26
C GLN A 729 24.45 21.67 -37.83
N LEU A 730 24.53 20.40 -37.45
CA LEU A 730 25.55 19.47 -37.88
C LEU A 730 25.16 18.63 -39.13
N ASN A 731 23.95 18.87 -39.68
CA ASN A 731 23.37 18.12 -40.81
C ASN A 731 23.32 16.59 -40.56
N LEU A 732 22.84 16.19 -39.36
CA LEU A 732 22.78 14.80 -38.93
C LEU A 732 21.34 14.24 -38.81
N GLN A 733 20.34 14.87 -39.46
CA GLN A 733 18.94 14.50 -39.34
C GLN A 733 18.63 13.07 -39.80
N GLU A 734 19.43 12.56 -40.74
CA GLU A 734 19.32 11.19 -41.29
C GLU A 734 20.14 10.17 -40.49
N ASN A 735 20.95 10.60 -39.50
CA ASN A 735 21.88 9.74 -38.78
C ASN A 735 21.66 9.73 -37.28
N VAL A 736 21.06 10.76 -36.68
CA VAL A 736 20.85 10.86 -35.21
C VAL A 736 19.40 11.06 -34.91
N PHE A 737 18.83 10.16 -34.09
CA PHE A 737 17.41 10.10 -33.75
C PHE A 737 17.17 10.24 -32.24
N LEU A 738 16.38 11.23 -31.83
CA LEU A 738 15.90 11.39 -30.45
C LEU A 738 14.55 10.69 -30.31
N LEU A 739 14.54 9.49 -29.71
CA LEU A 739 13.37 8.59 -29.70
C LEU A 739 12.35 8.90 -28.58
N GLY A 740 12.70 9.79 -27.62
CA GLY A 740 11.86 9.98 -26.44
C GLY A 740 12.03 8.87 -25.41
N PHE A 741 11.14 8.83 -24.41
CA PHE A 741 11.19 7.84 -23.36
C PHE A 741 10.59 6.50 -23.81
N ILE A 742 11.34 5.43 -23.67
CA ILE A 742 10.91 4.03 -23.87
C ILE A 742 11.05 3.32 -22.54
N GLN A 743 9.98 2.73 -22.04
CA GLN A 743 9.96 2.10 -20.71
C GLN A 743 10.86 0.86 -20.63
N THR A 744 10.91 0.08 -21.70
CA THR A 744 11.74 -1.13 -21.83
C THR A 744 12.61 -1.02 -23.07
N PRO A 745 13.78 -0.34 -22.99
CA PRO A 745 14.62 -0.07 -24.15
C PRO A 745 15.38 -1.31 -24.67
N PHE A 746 15.24 -2.44 -23.99
CA PHE A 746 16.04 -3.66 -24.23
C PHE A 746 15.90 -4.21 -25.65
N ILE A 747 14.70 -4.12 -26.22
CA ILE A 747 14.42 -4.51 -27.63
C ILE A 747 15.24 -3.66 -28.61
N PHE A 748 15.35 -2.35 -28.32
CA PHE A 748 16.16 -1.44 -29.13
C PHE A 748 17.65 -1.69 -28.96
N ILE A 749 18.10 -1.86 -27.71
CA ILE A 749 19.50 -2.17 -27.42
C ILE A 749 19.92 -3.47 -28.12
N GLU A 750 19.03 -4.49 -28.13
CA GLU A 750 19.30 -5.79 -28.77
C GLU A 750 19.49 -5.68 -30.29
N GLN A 751 18.77 -4.80 -30.96
CA GLN A 751 18.86 -4.57 -32.40
C GLN A 751 20.04 -3.67 -32.80
N CYS A 752 20.68 -2.99 -31.86
CA CYS A 752 21.84 -2.13 -32.11
C CYS A 752 23.15 -2.90 -31.95
N ASP A 753 24.19 -2.40 -32.62
CA ASP A 753 25.51 -3.06 -32.70
C ASP A 753 26.43 -2.59 -31.56
N CYS A 754 26.29 -1.35 -31.09
CA CYS A 754 27.11 -0.78 -30.02
C CYS A 754 26.31 0.11 -29.07
N PHE A 755 26.54 -0.06 -27.77
CA PHE A 755 26.00 0.83 -26.72
C PHE A 755 27.01 1.91 -26.34
N VAL A 756 26.57 3.17 -26.23
CA VAL A 756 27.44 4.31 -25.92
C VAL A 756 26.88 5.12 -24.78
N LEU A 757 27.70 5.40 -23.76
CA LEU A 757 27.35 6.30 -22.64
C LEU A 757 28.46 7.36 -22.42
N ALA A 758 28.18 8.62 -22.86
CA ALA A 758 29.13 9.73 -22.81
C ALA A 758 28.96 10.63 -21.56
N SER A 759 28.46 10.09 -20.47
CA SER A 759 28.09 10.87 -19.27
C SER A 759 29.26 11.64 -18.65
N ASN A 760 28.95 12.80 -18.04
CA ASN A 760 29.90 13.57 -17.24
C ASN A 760 30.01 13.01 -15.82
N ASN A 761 28.95 12.37 -15.33
CA ASN A 761 28.87 11.81 -13.98
C ASN A 761 27.79 10.72 -13.94
N GLU A 762 28.07 9.62 -13.20
CA GLU A 762 27.12 8.52 -12.95
C GLU A 762 27.28 8.00 -11.52
N GLY A 763 26.20 7.42 -10.98
CA GLY A 763 26.30 6.63 -9.77
C GLY A 763 26.96 5.27 -10.02
N GLN A 764 26.39 4.51 -10.97
CA GLN A 764 26.92 3.20 -11.40
C GLN A 764 26.66 2.92 -12.89
N GLY A 765 25.81 3.72 -13.58
CA GLY A 765 25.49 3.49 -14.98
C GLY A 765 24.62 2.25 -15.21
N MET A 766 23.41 2.19 -14.65
CA MET A 766 22.48 1.06 -14.82
C MET A 766 22.28 0.65 -16.29
N ALA A 767 22.21 1.61 -17.21
CA ALA A 767 22.07 1.32 -18.64
C ALA A 767 23.29 0.56 -19.23
N ILE A 768 24.47 0.70 -18.63
CA ILE A 768 25.65 -0.11 -18.98
C ILE A 768 25.45 -1.56 -18.53
N LEU A 769 24.93 -1.78 -17.32
CA LEU A 769 24.62 -3.14 -16.85
C LEU A 769 23.59 -3.82 -17.76
N GLU A 770 22.55 -3.07 -18.20
CA GLU A 770 21.54 -3.54 -19.13
C GLU A 770 22.17 -3.96 -20.48
N ALA A 771 23.05 -3.13 -21.04
CA ALA A 771 23.78 -3.43 -22.26
C ALA A 771 24.76 -4.61 -22.09
N ASN A 772 25.43 -4.75 -20.94
CA ASN A 772 26.29 -5.87 -20.59
C ASN A 772 25.51 -7.19 -20.59
N VAL A 773 24.29 -7.22 -19.99
CA VAL A 773 23.41 -8.42 -19.98
C VAL A 773 23.06 -8.86 -21.41
N LEU A 774 22.87 -7.89 -22.33
CA LEU A 774 22.58 -8.15 -23.75
C LEU A 774 23.84 -8.45 -24.61
N GLY A 775 25.00 -8.53 -23.97
CA GLY A 775 26.25 -8.89 -24.68
C GLY A 775 26.76 -7.84 -25.65
N LYS A 776 26.33 -6.58 -25.54
CA LYS A 776 26.70 -5.53 -26.49
C LYS A 776 28.15 -5.05 -26.31
N PRO A 777 28.88 -4.68 -27.37
CA PRO A 777 30.06 -3.83 -27.26
C PRO A 777 29.71 -2.49 -26.65
N ILE A 778 30.49 -2.03 -25.64
CA ILE A 778 30.18 -0.85 -24.86
C ILE A 778 31.30 0.18 -24.94
N ILE A 779 30.94 1.45 -25.17
CA ILE A 779 31.86 2.58 -25.09
C ILE A 779 31.34 3.52 -23.98
N GLY A 780 32.14 3.76 -22.96
CA GLY A 780 31.80 4.66 -21.86
C GLY A 780 32.88 5.67 -21.53
N THR A 781 32.49 6.86 -21.05
CA THR A 781 33.44 7.85 -20.56
C THR A 781 34.10 7.40 -19.26
N ASN A 782 35.41 7.68 -19.13
CA ASN A 782 36.18 7.38 -17.90
C ASN A 782 35.84 8.37 -16.79
N VAL A 783 34.66 8.19 -16.17
CA VAL A 783 34.18 8.96 -15.03
C VAL A 783 33.74 8.03 -13.91
N SER A 784 33.63 8.60 -12.68
CA SER A 784 33.14 7.87 -11.51
C SER A 784 31.81 7.17 -11.80
N GLY A 785 31.66 5.93 -11.34
CA GLY A 785 30.49 5.08 -11.55
C GLY A 785 30.45 4.35 -12.91
N ILE A 786 31.11 4.84 -13.96
CA ILE A 786 31.25 4.11 -15.25
C ILE A 786 32.50 3.23 -15.22
N ASN A 787 33.61 3.77 -14.74
CA ASN A 787 34.91 3.09 -14.71
C ASN A 787 34.95 1.86 -13.78
N THR A 788 33.95 1.69 -12.93
CA THR A 788 33.79 0.49 -12.07
C THR A 788 33.02 -0.64 -12.76
N VAL A 789 32.28 -0.35 -13.85
CA VAL A 789 31.42 -1.31 -14.56
C VAL A 789 32.06 -1.75 -15.90
N ILE A 790 32.82 -0.87 -16.54
CA ILE A 790 33.52 -1.17 -17.82
C ILE A 790 34.96 -1.54 -17.55
N ASN A 791 35.37 -2.67 -18.08
CA ASN A 791 36.77 -3.16 -18.09
C ASN A 791 37.16 -3.63 -19.50
N LYS A 792 38.40 -4.11 -19.68
CA LYS A 792 38.94 -4.53 -20.97
C LYS A 792 38.23 -5.75 -21.61
N GLU A 793 37.43 -6.48 -20.82
CA GLU A 793 36.74 -7.69 -21.26
C GLU A 793 35.29 -7.40 -21.73
N ASN A 794 34.73 -6.25 -21.30
CA ASN A 794 33.33 -5.93 -21.59
C ASN A 794 33.10 -4.59 -22.26
N GLY A 795 34.18 -3.84 -22.62
CA GLY A 795 34.02 -2.57 -23.30
C GLY A 795 35.27 -1.70 -23.34
N LEU A 796 35.09 -0.46 -23.75
CA LEU A 796 36.13 0.53 -23.94
C LEU A 796 35.84 1.79 -23.10
N LEU A 797 36.79 2.20 -22.24
CA LEU A 797 36.78 3.49 -21.58
C LEU A 797 37.48 4.54 -22.45
N VAL A 798 36.85 5.73 -22.55
CA VAL A 798 37.41 6.88 -23.30
C VAL A 798 37.39 8.12 -22.40
N GLU A 799 38.29 9.07 -22.62
CA GLU A 799 38.27 10.35 -21.89
C GLU A 799 37.02 11.15 -22.26
N ASN A 800 36.55 11.94 -21.30
CA ASN A 800 35.28 12.71 -21.43
C ASN A 800 35.47 13.98 -22.27
N ASN A 801 35.82 13.79 -23.54
CA ASN A 801 35.92 14.85 -24.56
C ASN A 801 35.53 14.32 -25.94
N VAL A 802 35.18 15.23 -26.85
CA VAL A 802 34.69 14.90 -28.19
C VAL A 802 35.68 14.04 -28.98
N GLU A 803 36.99 14.32 -28.89
CA GLU A 803 38.03 13.61 -29.64
C GLU A 803 38.16 12.16 -29.17
N SER A 804 38.25 11.93 -27.87
CA SER A 804 38.37 10.59 -27.30
C SER A 804 37.13 9.75 -27.54
N ILE A 805 35.91 10.36 -27.42
CA ILE A 805 34.67 9.69 -27.80
C ILE A 805 34.66 9.32 -29.27
N THR A 806 35.08 10.21 -30.17
CA THR A 806 35.22 9.92 -31.62
C THR A 806 36.15 8.73 -31.86
N ASN A 807 37.32 8.75 -31.22
CA ASN A 807 38.29 7.67 -31.37
C ASN A 807 37.75 6.32 -30.88
N GLY A 808 36.97 6.33 -29.79
CA GLY A 808 36.28 5.13 -29.29
C GLY A 808 35.27 4.56 -30.30
N LEU A 809 34.40 5.44 -30.84
CA LEU A 809 33.41 5.06 -31.84
C LEU A 809 34.10 4.49 -33.15
N LEU A 810 35.21 5.11 -33.57
CA LEU A 810 35.98 4.64 -34.70
C LEU A 810 36.75 3.31 -34.46
N LYS A 811 37.14 3.04 -33.21
CA LYS A 811 37.67 1.74 -32.81
C LYS A 811 36.62 0.64 -32.90
N PHE A 812 35.38 0.92 -32.57
CA PHE A 812 34.29 -0.03 -32.78
C PHE A 812 34.14 -0.42 -34.26
N LEU A 813 34.19 0.54 -35.20
CA LEU A 813 34.15 0.24 -36.64
C LEU A 813 35.29 -0.69 -37.12
N LYS A 814 36.40 -0.70 -36.39
CA LYS A 814 37.55 -1.59 -36.68
C LYS A 814 37.46 -2.94 -35.97
N GLY A 815 36.37 -3.20 -35.19
CA GLY A 815 36.24 -4.42 -34.40
C GLY A 815 37.12 -4.47 -33.14
N GLU A 816 37.64 -3.32 -32.66
CA GLU A 816 38.56 -3.25 -31.52
C GLU A 816 37.84 -3.10 -30.17
N VAL A 817 36.49 -3.06 -30.13
CA VAL A 817 35.69 -3.01 -28.91
C VAL A 817 35.07 -4.39 -28.66
N PRO A 818 35.39 -5.05 -27.54
CA PRO A 818 34.88 -6.40 -27.27
C PRO A 818 33.39 -6.40 -26.96
N ALA A 819 32.68 -7.45 -27.39
CA ALA A 819 31.34 -7.75 -26.91
C ALA A 819 31.40 -8.23 -25.45
N SER A 820 30.42 -7.82 -24.64
CA SER A 820 30.41 -8.17 -23.23
C SER A 820 30.10 -9.66 -23.00
N LYS A 821 30.83 -10.27 -22.07
CA LYS A 821 30.61 -11.65 -21.56
C LYS A 821 30.17 -11.61 -20.11
N PHE A 822 29.23 -10.74 -19.79
CA PHE A 822 28.82 -10.45 -18.41
C PHE A 822 27.96 -11.58 -17.82
N ASP A 823 28.47 -12.21 -16.76
CA ASP A 823 27.70 -13.15 -15.94
C ASP A 823 26.93 -12.41 -14.84
N TYR A 824 25.71 -11.99 -15.17
CA TYR A 824 24.85 -11.26 -14.24
C TYR A 824 24.43 -12.08 -13.02
N LYS A 825 24.39 -13.42 -13.09
CA LYS A 825 24.01 -14.27 -11.95
C LYS A 825 25.10 -14.25 -10.87
N ASN A 826 26.36 -14.52 -11.26
CA ASN A 826 27.50 -14.43 -10.35
C ASN A 826 27.72 -13.00 -9.82
N TYR A 827 27.47 -11.99 -10.67
CA TYR A 827 27.50 -10.59 -10.26
C TYR A 827 26.47 -10.29 -9.17
N ASN A 828 25.20 -10.66 -9.37
CA ASN A 828 24.14 -10.45 -8.37
C ASN A 828 24.41 -11.21 -7.09
N GLU A 829 24.87 -12.46 -7.16
CA GLU A 829 25.18 -13.27 -5.97
C GLU A 829 26.25 -12.58 -5.10
N LYS A 830 27.33 -12.06 -5.69
CA LYS A 830 28.36 -11.31 -4.96
C LYS A 830 27.78 -10.08 -4.26
N ILE A 831 26.89 -9.33 -4.92
CA ILE A 831 26.30 -8.11 -4.34
C ILE A 831 25.31 -8.45 -3.24
N ILE A 832 24.45 -9.47 -3.43
CA ILE A 832 23.54 -9.91 -2.40
C ILE A 832 24.29 -10.39 -1.15
N ASN A 833 25.35 -11.20 -1.33
CA ASN A 833 26.20 -11.62 -0.22
C ASN A 833 26.84 -10.43 0.50
N LYS A 834 27.30 -9.40 -0.23
CA LYS A 834 27.83 -8.17 0.35
C LYS A 834 26.77 -7.38 1.11
N LEU A 835 25.55 -7.27 0.55
CA LEU A 835 24.40 -6.65 1.20
C LEU A 835 24.03 -7.37 2.51
N GLU A 836 23.99 -8.71 2.49
CA GLU A 836 23.73 -9.52 3.68
C GLU A 836 24.79 -9.29 4.75
N ASN A 837 26.06 -9.50 4.42
CA ASN A 837 27.18 -9.48 5.39
C ASN A 837 27.46 -8.08 5.96
N ASP A 838 27.46 -7.05 5.11
CA ASP A 838 27.90 -5.70 5.48
C ASP A 838 26.76 -4.84 6.04
N LEU A 839 25.50 -5.26 5.84
CA LEU A 839 24.33 -4.46 6.23
C LEU A 839 23.22 -5.27 6.92
N LEU A 840 22.70 -6.37 6.33
CA LEU A 840 21.49 -7.02 6.85
C LEU A 840 21.76 -7.89 8.07
N ASP A 841 22.99 -8.38 8.24
CA ASP A 841 23.37 -9.27 9.34
C ASP A 841 24.14 -8.56 10.48
N LEU A 842 24.17 -7.21 10.46
CA LEU A 842 24.67 -6.41 11.57
C LEU A 842 23.73 -6.50 12.78
#